data_896370eb6897a67f7916c0b2591a6154
#
_entry.id   896370eb6897a67f7916c0b2591a6154
#
_cell.length_a   1.000
_cell.length_b   1.000
_cell.length_c   1.000
_cell.angle_alpha   90.00
_cell.angle_beta   90.00
_cell.angle_gamma   90.00
#
_symmetry.space_group_name_H-M   'P 1'
#
loop_
_entity.id
_entity.type
_entity.pdbx_description
1 polymer ?
#
loop_
_entity_poly.entity_id
_entity_poly.type
_entity_poly.pdbx_seq_one_letter_code
_entity_poly.pdbx_strand_id
1 'polypeptide(L)'
;MSIRQIVNPHRKSSIAVLLVSILLLPGCLSDEVSETSEIDDCTGESCESTNTNVDEEAVEEEVEEVISISGIGHCDNTNPDHCLLPFPSSAFLTSDSQSLTGFRVNIPGKAIPDSSSAISNEFHMINSRDGHSPATQIFTTFSSLPDISALASQDNITPSVESGHGSVLLNMDSGEIVEHWIEISSRTQGGESTLVHLRSLRGLDHNTQYAVAFRGLMDSDGIPVEPFTAFKALRDGVLTNSNQIEQSRIGYESMFSALSEVGFERDSLQSAWWFHTASTQSLTHNLISMRNDASQRLGDGGIGCNVTSVEENYGNDNSTLRRIRGTITTPHYLESVHPPTPMIRDEVGNPKFNFMTEVVFTLTIPMSSAENSQPAPLVVLGHGFLGNGEGMVSGFRGWANQSGVATIGTDFKGWSSDGDYEAVTFGLMNVNYLQHQSERLQQSVINHLAMIKTIKGICSDLPEFYHNGTNLVDTSDIDYMGVSLGGIRGPSMLSLIPEMDRGVLWVAGSSFSFIAERSTQYTQFEELFASSLAYESTMDRSILFALMQSMWDTTEPETYLPFREGGLEGELHPFEILYLVSINDAQVTTLSADRASRTSEIPVLLNSTHHPHGLDVVQSSESNSAIVYFDGGFPEVPSGNIQGPMAYHSLAHNQVLGFEPAVDLATVYLQSGTITDSCPGKCFFEGSW
;
A
#
# COMPACT_ATOMS: atom_id res chain seq x y z
N MET A 1 -30.34 -6.28 19.45
CA MET A 1 -30.83 -4.88 19.51
C MET A 1 -30.03 -4.08 18.49
N SER A 2 -30.67 -3.53 17.49
CA SER A 2 -30.11 -3.09 16.20
C SER A 2 -29.13 -1.90 16.32
N ILE A 3 -27.96 -1.99 15.69
CA ILE A 3 -26.94 -0.94 15.50
C ILE A 3 -27.42 0.18 14.52
N ARG A 4 -28.71 0.45 14.47
CA ARG A 4 -29.34 1.36 13.48
C ARG A 4 -29.17 2.86 13.74
N GLN A 5 -28.23 3.33 14.56
CA GLN A 5 -28.17 4.75 14.93
C GLN A 5 -26.80 5.46 14.77
N ILE A 6 -25.89 4.99 13.95
CA ILE A 6 -24.59 5.70 13.77
C ILE A 6 -24.46 6.40 12.40
N VAL A 7 -25.44 6.34 11.52
CA VAL A 7 -25.39 7.10 10.25
C VAL A 7 -26.56 8.06 10.18
N ASN A 8 -26.34 9.33 10.43
CA ASN A 8 -27.28 10.41 10.18
C ASN A 8 -26.94 11.08 8.83
N PRO A 9 -27.72 10.86 7.76
CA PRO A 9 -27.41 11.35 6.42
C PRO A 9 -28.13 12.65 6.09
N HIS A 10 -27.99 13.73 6.86
CA HIS A 10 -28.48 15.04 6.44
C HIS A 10 -27.67 16.18 7.05
N ARG A 11 -26.54 16.53 6.43
CA ARG A 11 -26.11 17.92 6.31
C ARG A 11 -25.72 18.20 4.85
N LYS A 12 -26.64 18.81 4.14
CA LYS A 12 -26.33 19.49 2.90
C LYS A 12 -25.49 20.71 3.26
N SER A 13 -24.19 20.63 3.05
CA SER A 13 -23.30 21.80 3.05
C SER A 13 -23.26 22.37 1.65
N SER A 14 -23.78 23.55 1.49
CA SER A 14 -23.65 24.35 0.27
C SER A 14 -22.18 24.72 0.08
N ILE A 15 -21.57 24.25 -0.98
CA ILE A 15 -20.22 24.63 -1.39
C ILE A 15 -20.33 26.05 -1.99
N ALA A 16 -19.80 27.03 -1.29
CA ALA A 16 -19.57 28.35 -1.84
C ALA A 16 -18.26 28.32 -2.64
N VAL A 17 -18.36 28.36 -3.95
CA VAL A 17 -17.21 28.49 -4.86
C VAL A 17 -16.69 29.91 -4.75
N LEU A 18 -15.53 30.12 -4.15
CA LEU A 18 -14.82 31.39 -4.14
C LEU A 18 -13.97 31.48 -5.42
N LEU A 19 -14.47 32.21 -6.42
CA LEU A 19 -13.71 32.57 -7.61
C LEU A 19 -12.72 33.67 -7.25
N VAL A 20 -11.43 33.35 -7.22
CA VAL A 20 -10.35 34.34 -7.15
C VAL A 20 -9.95 34.73 -8.57
N SER A 21 -10.31 35.91 -8.96
CA SER A 21 -9.90 36.52 -10.22
C SER A 21 -8.47 37.04 -10.11
N ILE A 22 -7.52 36.45 -10.85
CA ILE A 22 -6.18 36.99 -11.00
C ILE A 22 -6.10 37.77 -12.31
N LEU A 23 -5.81 39.04 -12.18
CA LEU A 23 -5.59 40.00 -13.25
C LEU A 23 -4.26 39.72 -13.99
N LEU A 24 -4.38 39.56 -15.30
CA LEU A 24 -3.25 39.56 -16.25
C LEU A 24 -2.82 40.97 -16.55
N LEU A 25 -1.54 41.27 -16.49
CA LEU A 25 -0.92 42.41 -17.16
C LEU A 25 0.21 41.88 -18.07
N PRO A 26 0.29 42.33 -19.33
CA PRO A 26 1.34 41.95 -20.25
C PRO A 26 2.51 42.93 -20.24
N GLY A 27 3.73 42.40 -20.39
CA GLY A 27 4.92 43.21 -20.62
C GLY A 27 5.82 42.59 -21.67
N CYS A 28 5.90 43.21 -22.82
CA CYS A 28 6.84 42.94 -23.92
C CYS A 28 8.25 43.41 -23.60
N LEU A 29 9.25 42.76 -24.21
CA LEU A 29 10.26 43.31 -25.13
C LEU A 29 11.45 42.35 -25.29
N SER A 30 11.59 41.85 -26.48
CA SER A 30 12.68 41.77 -27.46
C SER A 30 14.11 42.13 -26.99
N ASP A 31 15.09 41.28 -27.41
CA ASP A 31 16.14 41.71 -28.30
C ASP A 31 16.92 40.54 -28.90
N GLU A 32 17.02 40.56 -30.21
CA GLU A 32 17.89 39.78 -31.06
C GLU A 32 19.35 40.24 -30.92
N VAL A 33 20.31 39.34 -30.92
CA VAL A 33 21.66 39.64 -31.45
C VAL A 33 22.12 38.45 -32.30
N SER A 34 22.25 38.74 -33.59
CA SER A 34 22.96 37.93 -34.58
C SER A 34 24.44 38.20 -34.53
N GLU A 35 25.29 37.21 -34.63
CA GLU A 35 26.66 37.39 -35.17
C GLU A 35 27.00 36.23 -36.10
N THR A 36 27.30 36.65 -37.32
CA THR A 36 27.90 35.97 -38.43
C THR A 36 29.45 36.06 -38.35
N SER A 37 30.13 35.01 -38.69
CA SER A 37 31.53 35.06 -39.22
C SER A 37 31.77 33.77 -40.03
N GLU A 38 31.77 33.88 -41.29
CA GLU A 38 32.82 34.11 -42.28
C GLU A 38 33.64 32.84 -42.58
N ILE A 39 33.48 32.48 -43.85
CA ILE A 39 34.14 31.42 -44.60
C ILE A 39 35.55 31.95 -44.95
N ASP A 40 36.56 31.14 -44.77
CA ASP A 40 37.86 31.34 -45.45
C ASP A 40 38.14 30.18 -46.35
N ASP A 41 38.34 30.59 -47.61
CA ASP A 41 38.63 29.82 -48.81
C ASP A 41 40.17 29.71 -48.94
N CYS A 42 40.70 28.55 -49.18
CA CYS A 42 42.07 28.39 -49.64
C CYS A 42 42.14 27.42 -50.84
N THR A 43 42.31 28.03 -52.00
CA THR A 43 42.70 27.42 -53.26
C THR A 43 44.20 27.15 -53.35
N GLY A 44 44.59 26.06 -53.96
CA GLY A 44 45.91 25.97 -54.55
C GLY A 44 46.57 24.60 -54.73
N GLU A 45 46.38 24.03 -55.94
CA GLU A 45 47.36 23.30 -56.78
C GLU A 45 48.04 22.00 -56.34
N SER A 46 47.67 20.96 -57.10
CA SER A 46 48.49 19.94 -57.77
C SER A 46 49.44 19.04 -56.97
N CYS A 47 49.17 17.72 -57.04
CA CYS A 47 50.20 16.72 -57.27
C CYS A 47 49.66 15.47 -57.95
N GLU A 48 50.47 14.96 -58.84
CA GLU A 48 50.22 13.94 -59.86
C GLU A 48 49.90 12.53 -59.35
N SER A 49 49.13 11.83 -60.11
CA SER A 49 48.79 10.40 -60.04
C SER A 49 50.00 9.49 -60.23
N THR A 50 50.13 8.51 -59.33
CA THR A 50 50.80 7.23 -59.69
C THR A 50 49.78 6.10 -59.43
N ASN A 51 49.32 5.51 -60.51
CA ASN A 51 48.52 4.29 -60.53
C ASN A 51 49.41 3.11 -60.09
N THR A 52 49.02 2.47 -58.98
CA THR A 52 49.33 1.08 -58.74
C THR A 52 48.04 0.35 -58.45
N ASN A 53 47.60 -0.49 -59.40
CA ASN A 53 46.55 -1.45 -59.20
C ASN A 53 46.96 -2.41 -58.09
N VAL A 54 46.24 -2.32 -57.00
CA VAL A 54 46.14 -3.36 -55.99
C VAL A 54 44.68 -3.77 -56.04
N ASP A 55 44.40 -5.06 -56.28
CA ASP A 55 43.09 -5.65 -56.17
C ASP A 55 42.60 -5.45 -54.73
N GLU A 56 41.73 -4.47 -54.53
CA GLU A 56 40.91 -4.35 -53.29
C GLU A 56 39.84 -5.46 -53.35
N GLU A 57 40.09 -6.56 -52.62
CA GLU A 57 38.96 -7.36 -52.14
C GLU A 57 38.10 -6.39 -51.30
N ALA A 58 36.90 -6.10 -51.80
CA ALA A 58 35.91 -5.34 -51.07
C ALA A 58 35.54 -6.17 -49.81
N VAL A 59 36.11 -5.79 -48.68
CA VAL A 59 35.56 -6.14 -47.39
C VAL A 59 34.21 -5.40 -47.34
N GLU A 60 33.11 -6.09 -47.59
CA GLU A 60 31.77 -5.61 -47.23
C GLU A 60 31.85 -5.36 -45.73
N GLU A 61 31.99 -4.10 -45.31
CA GLU A 61 31.65 -3.70 -43.95
C GLU A 61 30.16 -4.05 -43.78
N GLU A 62 29.88 -5.08 -42.99
CA GLU A 62 28.54 -5.30 -42.47
C GLU A 62 28.15 -4.02 -41.73
N VAL A 63 27.31 -3.21 -42.36
CA VAL A 63 26.69 -2.05 -41.69
C VAL A 63 25.78 -2.63 -40.64
N GLU A 64 26.23 -2.61 -39.39
CA GLU A 64 25.38 -3.00 -38.25
C GLU A 64 24.06 -2.22 -38.35
N GLU A 65 22.95 -2.94 -38.42
CA GLU A 65 21.64 -2.34 -38.46
C GLU A 65 21.36 -1.62 -37.15
N VAL A 66 21.20 -0.30 -37.19
CA VAL A 66 20.88 0.53 -36.02
C VAL A 66 19.42 0.93 -36.10
N ILE A 67 18.61 0.41 -35.15
CA ILE A 67 17.19 0.75 -35.05
C ILE A 67 17.04 2.13 -34.44
N SER A 68 16.24 2.99 -35.11
CA SER A 68 15.92 4.32 -34.57
C SER A 68 14.75 4.22 -33.57
N ILE A 69 15.04 4.56 -32.31
CA ILE A 69 14.04 4.66 -31.23
C ILE A 69 13.72 6.14 -31.03
N SER A 70 12.48 6.51 -31.23
CA SER A 70 11.96 7.83 -30.89
C SER A 70 11.51 7.80 -29.43
N GLY A 71 12.41 8.06 -28.50
CA GLY A 71 12.10 8.03 -27.07
C GLY A 71 12.46 9.32 -26.38
N ILE A 72 11.89 9.54 -25.21
CA ILE A 72 12.20 10.63 -24.31
C ILE A 72 13.23 10.12 -23.29
N GLY A 73 14.39 10.79 -23.17
CA GLY A 73 15.54 10.28 -22.43
C GLY A 73 15.36 10.10 -20.91
N HIS A 74 14.21 10.45 -20.36
CA HIS A 74 13.87 10.24 -18.95
C HIS A 74 12.71 9.22 -18.74
N CYS A 75 12.28 8.55 -19.80
CA CYS A 75 11.23 7.53 -19.79
C CYS A 75 11.82 6.13 -19.95
N ASP A 76 11.06 5.10 -19.59
CA ASP A 76 11.34 3.74 -20.05
C ASP A 76 10.87 3.62 -21.51
N ASN A 77 11.82 3.58 -22.43
CA ASN A 77 11.52 3.56 -23.87
C ASN A 77 11.22 2.15 -24.40
N THR A 78 11.21 1.11 -23.55
CA THR A 78 10.82 -0.24 -23.97
C THR A 78 9.32 -0.37 -24.22
N ASN A 79 8.52 0.53 -23.63
CA ASN A 79 7.08 0.65 -23.88
C ASN A 79 6.75 2.11 -24.28
N PRO A 80 6.23 2.37 -25.48
CA PRO A 80 5.98 3.71 -25.96
C PRO A 80 4.68 4.36 -25.47
N ASP A 81 3.78 3.59 -24.84
CA ASP A 81 2.44 4.07 -24.51
C ASP A 81 2.42 5.04 -23.33
N HIS A 82 3.36 4.88 -22.39
CA HIS A 82 3.52 5.80 -21.27
C HIS A 82 4.96 5.80 -20.74
N CYS A 83 5.43 6.96 -20.25
CA CYS A 83 6.79 7.18 -19.75
C CYS A 83 7.23 6.20 -18.65
N LEU A 84 6.30 5.76 -17.80
CA LEU A 84 6.55 4.86 -16.66
C LEU A 84 6.18 3.39 -16.94
N LEU A 85 5.93 3.02 -18.19
CA LEU A 85 5.66 1.63 -18.55
C LEU A 85 6.90 0.95 -19.16
N PRO A 86 7.05 -0.36 -18.88
CA PRO A 86 6.33 -1.20 -17.94
C PRO A 86 6.58 -0.78 -16.48
N PHE A 87 5.68 -1.11 -15.55
CA PHE A 87 5.83 -0.72 -14.15
C PHE A 87 5.74 -1.93 -13.20
N PRO A 88 6.58 -1.99 -12.13
CA PRO A 88 7.77 -1.17 -11.89
C PRO A 88 8.91 -1.56 -12.84
N SER A 89 9.89 -0.67 -13.07
CA SER A 89 10.94 -0.91 -14.05
C SER A 89 12.33 -0.53 -13.53
N SER A 90 13.32 -1.31 -13.95
CA SER A 90 14.75 -1.00 -13.72
C SER A 90 15.22 0.29 -14.40
N ALA A 91 14.48 0.80 -15.38
CA ALA A 91 14.79 2.09 -16.01
C ALA A 91 14.77 3.27 -15.03
N PHE A 92 14.10 3.10 -13.90
CA PHE A 92 14.01 4.09 -12.81
C PHE A 92 14.86 3.70 -11.60
N LEU A 93 15.85 2.83 -11.77
CA LEU A 93 16.86 2.51 -10.76
C LEU A 93 18.21 3.07 -11.18
N THR A 94 18.90 3.73 -10.27
CA THR A 94 20.29 4.15 -10.43
C THR A 94 21.17 3.40 -9.46
N SER A 95 22.40 3.06 -9.86
CA SER A 95 23.36 2.39 -8.97
C SER A 95 23.70 3.27 -7.78
N ASP A 96 23.62 2.71 -6.57
CA ASP A 96 23.97 3.36 -5.31
C ASP A 96 24.69 2.38 -4.40
N SER A 97 26.01 2.45 -4.36
CA SER A 97 26.85 1.57 -3.54
C SER A 97 26.69 1.78 -2.03
N GLN A 98 25.94 2.78 -1.59
CA GLN A 98 25.66 3.04 -0.18
C GLN A 98 24.34 2.41 0.28
N SER A 99 23.51 1.96 -0.65
CA SER A 99 22.26 1.25 -0.33
C SER A 99 22.50 -0.24 -0.16
N LEU A 100 21.58 -0.93 0.55
CA LEU A 100 21.67 -2.38 0.73
C LEU A 100 21.39 -3.17 -0.54
N THR A 101 20.53 -2.63 -1.41
CA THR A 101 20.18 -3.26 -2.69
C THR A 101 21.22 -2.99 -3.79
N GLY A 102 22.12 -2.02 -3.60
CA GLY A 102 22.99 -1.50 -4.65
C GLY A 102 22.29 -0.49 -5.59
N PHE A 103 21.04 -0.15 -5.33
CA PHE A 103 20.22 0.74 -6.16
C PHE A 103 19.59 1.89 -5.37
N ARG A 104 19.12 2.89 -6.10
CA ARG A 104 18.26 3.99 -5.64
C ARG A 104 17.18 4.25 -6.67
N VAL A 105 15.94 4.39 -6.23
CA VAL A 105 14.85 4.82 -7.10
C VAL A 105 15.12 6.25 -7.58
N ASN A 106 14.98 6.47 -8.87
CA ASN A 106 15.17 7.77 -9.51
C ASN A 106 14.08 7.96 -10.59
N ILE A 107 12.89 8.32 -10.16
CA ILE A 107 11.78 8.68 -11.04
C ILE A 107 11.82 10.20 -11.21
N PRO A 108 12.20 10.71 -12.38
CA PRO A 108 12.21 12.15 -12.65
C PRO A 108 10.78 12.71 -12.60
N GLY A 109 10.61 13.92 -12.05
CA GLY A 109 9.28 14.56 -11.98
C GLY A 109 8.58 14.64 -13.34
N LYS A 110 9.32 14.83 -14.43
CA LYS A 110 8.79 14.83 -15.81
C LYS A 110 8.25 13.49 -16.31
N ALA A 111 8.57 12.38 -15.64
CA ALA A 111 8.06 11.05 -15.97
C ALA A 111 6.71 10.78 -15.28
N ILE A 112 6.42 11.51 -14.22
CA ILE A 112 5.19 11.38 -13.44
C ILE A 112 4.09 12.17 -14.14
N PRO A 113 2.87 11.61 -14.28
CA PRO A 113 1.76 12.33 -14.87
C PRO A 113 1.53 13.69 -14.20
N ASP A 114 1.51 14.76 -15.00
CA ASP A 114 1.20 16.10 -14.50
C ASP A 114 -0.31 16.25 -14.26
N SER A 115 -0.67 16.96 -13.19
CA SER A 115 -2.06 17.38 -13.03
C SER A 115 -2.43 18.42 -14.08
N SER A 116 -3.71 18.51 -14.44
CA SER A 116 -4.23 19.52 -15.37
C SER A 116 -3.99 20.97 -14.90
N SER A 117 -3.65 21.16 -13.63
CA SER A 117 -3.23 22.46 -13.07
C SER A 117 -1.76 22.78 -13.32
N ALA A 118 -1.04 21.98 -14.12
CA ALA A 118 0.36 22.14 -14.50
C ALA A 118 1.33 22.28 -13.29
N ILE A 119 1.02 21.60 -12.17
CA ILE A 119 1.92 21.52 -11.03
C ILE A 119 2.86 20.34 -11.28
N SER A 120 4.15 20.62 -11.29
CA SER A 120 5.19 19.60 -11.39
C SER A 120 5.16 18.69 -10.16
N ASN A 121 5.17 17.37 -10.39
CA ASN A 121 5.19 16.38 -9.32
C ASN A 121 6.62 16.00 -8.97
N GLU A 122 6.93 16.02 -7.66
CA GLU A 122 8.22 15.59 -7.11
C GLU A 122 7.96 14.64 -5.95
N PHE A 123 8.38 13.37 -6.10
CA PHE A 123 8.18 12.35 -5.08
C PHE A 123 9.48 12.03 -4.33
N HIS A 124 9.89 12.93 -3.47
CA HIS A 124 11.10 12.76 -2.67
C HIS A 124 11.08 11.48 -1.83
N MET A 125 9.91 11.11 -1.31
CA MET A 125 9.74 9.89 -0.51
C MET A 125 10.01 8.63 -1.33
N ILE A 126 9.52 8.57 -2.58
CA ILE A 126 9.75 7.42 -3.48
C ILE A 126 11.23 7.38 -3.87
N ASN A 127 11.80 8.51 -4.28
CA ASN A 127 13.19 8.60 -4.72
C ASN A 127 14.22 8.43 -3.57
N SER A 128 13.78 8.42 -2.31
CA SER A 128 14.63 8.06 -1.17
C SER A 128 14.76 6.53 -0.98
N ARG A 129 13.93 5.72 -1.64
CA ARG A 129 13.95 4.25 -1.53
C ARG A 129 15.10 3.64 -2.31
N ASP A 130 15.59 2.50 -1.83
CA ASP A 130 16.63 1.71 -2.49
C ASP A 130 16.08 0.61 -3.42
N GLY A 131 14.79 0.66 -3.73
CA GLY A 131 14.07 -0.24 -4.64
C GLY A 131 12.59 0.10 -4.70
N HIS A 132 11.86 -0.60 -5.55
CA HIS A 132 10.41 -0.46 -5.68
C HIS A 132 9.68 -1.11 -4.50
N SER A 133 8.42 -0.72 -4.31
CA SER A 133 7.57 -1.30 -3.26
C SER A 133 7.39 -2.81 -3.41
N PRO A 134 7.53 -3.63 -2.35
CA PRO A 134 7.17 -5.05 -2.40
C PRO A 134 5.66 -5.27 -2.50
N ALA A 135 4.84 -4.28 -2.14
CA ALA A 135 3.38 -4.29 -2.32
C ALA A 135 2.93 -3.68 -3.67
N THR A 136 3.87 -3.46 -4.60
CA THR A 136 3.62 -2.76 -5.85
C THR A 136 2.60 -3.47 -6.75
N GLN A 137 1.94 -2.70 -7.59
CA GLN A 137 1.23 -3.22 -8.75
C GLN A 137 2.21 -3.44 -9.89
N ILE A 138 2.03 -4.53 -10.65
CA ILE A 138 2.86 -4.88 -11.82
C ILE A 138 1.96 -4.82 -13.04
N PHE A 139 2.30 -4.00 -14.04
CA PHE A 139 1.49 -3.86 -15.25
C PHE A 139 2.29 -3.31 -16.44
N THR A 140 1.74 -3.56 -17.61
CA THR A 140 2.24 -3.02 -18.90
C THR A 140 1.08 -2.86 -19.88
N THR A 141 1.37 -2.33 -21.06
CA THR A 141 0.50 -2.39 -22.25
C THR A 141 1.17 -3.22 -23.33
N PHE A 142 0.42 -3.54 -24.38
CA PHE A 142 0.90 -4.26 -25.56
C PHE A 142 0.52 -3.52 -26.84
N SER A 143 1.17 -3.85 -27.95
CA SER A 143 0.88 -3.26 -29.27
C SER A 143 -0.54 -3.56 -29.78
N SER A 144 -1.12 -4.67 -29.33
CA SER A 144 -2.54 -5.00 -29.42
C SER A 144 -2.97 -5.69 -28.13
N LEU A 145 -4.23 -5.55 -27.72
CA LEU A 145 -4.74 -6.14 -26.49
C LEU A 145 -4.73 -7.67 -26.58
N PRO A 146 -4.00 -8.39 -25.71
CA PRO A 146 -3.95 -9.84 -25.75
C PRO A 146 -5.26 -10.48 -25.27
N ASP A 147 -5.61 -11.62 -25.84
CA ASP A 147 -6.56 -12.55 -25.25
C ASP A 147 -5.89 -13.30 -24.10
N ILE A 148 -6.33 -13.02 -22.89
CA ILE A 148 -5.75 -13.60 -21.65
C ILE A 148 -6.44 -14.90 -21.21
N SER A 149 -7.37 -15.43 -21.98
CA SER A 149 -8.18 -16.61 -21.61
C SER A 149 -7.36 -17.88 -21.35
N ALA A 150 -6.16 -17.96 -21.94
CA ALA A 150 -5.21 -19.06 -21.76
C ALA A 150 -4.21 -18.83 -20.59
N LEU A 151 -4.24 -17.67 -19.97
CA LEU A 151 -3.37 -17.32 -18.83
C LEU A 151 -4.04 -17.64 -17.50
N ALA A 152 -3.25 -17.69 -16.44
CA ALA A 152 -3.76 -17.86 -15.07
C ALA A 152 -4.73 -16.72 -14.74
N SER A 153 -5.86 -17.09 -14.14
CA SER A 153 -6.91 -16.16 -13.70
C SER A 153 -7.05 -16.18 -12.18
N GLN A 154 -7.77 -15.20 -11.65
CA GLN A 154 -8.09 -15.13 -10.21
C GLN A 154 -8.67 -16.44 -9.65
N ASP A 155 -9.48 -17.15 -10.46
CA ASP A 155 -10.14 -18.40 -10.07
C ASP A 155 -9.32 -19.65 -10.40
N ASN A 156 -8.22 -19.52 -11.15
CA ASN A 156 -7.36 -20.63 -11.55
C ASN A 156 -5.90 -20.19 -11.61
N ILE A 157 -5.22 -20.26 -10.48
CA ILE A 157 -3.86 -19.77 -10.27
C ILE A 157 -2.80 -20.79 -10.73
N THR A 158 -3.03 -22.08 -10.46
CA THR A 158 -2.05 -23.17 -10.68
C THR A 158 -1.29 -23.07 -12.01
N PRO A 159 -1.90 -22.72 -13.15
CA PRO A 159 -1.18 -22.63 -14.42
C PRO A 159 -0.01 -21.62 -14.41
N SER A 160 -0.02 -20.61 -13.52
CA SER A 160 1.02 -19.58 -13.48
C SER A 160 2.43 -20.10 -13.21
N VAL A 161 2.54 -21.27 -12.55
CA VAL A 161 3.82 -21.92 -12.24
C VAL A 161 4.09 -23.17 -13.09
N GLU A 162 3.19 -23.51 -14.00
CA GLU A 162 3.36 -24.66 -14.90
C GLU A 162 4.27 -24.34 -16.08
N SER A 163 5.05 -25.33 -16.49
CA SER A 163 5.90 -25.18 -17.68
C SER A 163 5.04 -24.95 -18.93
N GLY A 164 5.42 -23.97 -19.76
CA GLY A 164 4.68 -23.61 -20.96
C GLY A 164 3.64 -22.52 -20.77
N HIS A 165 3.42 -22.02 -19.58
CA HIS A 165 2.55 -20.86 -19.34
C HIS A 165 3.02 -19.61 -20.12
N GLY A 166 2.09 -18.74 -20.47
CA GLY A 166 2.34 -17.55 -21.30
C GLY A 166 2.86 -16.34 -20.52
N SER A 167 2.85 -16.36 -19.19
CA SER A 167 3.41 -15.30 -18.35
C SER A 167 4.26 -15.88 -17.23
N VAL A 168 5.19 -15.08 -16.68
CA VAL A 168 6.02 -15.46 -15.54
C VAL A 168 6.34 -14.23 -14.69
N LEU A 169 6.34 -14.43 -13.38
CA LEU A 169 6.97 -13.58 -12.38
C LEU A 169 8.07 -14.40 -11.72
N LEU A 170 9.32 -14.08 -12.02
CA LEU A 170 10.49 -14.82 -11.57
C LEU A 170 11.24 -14.06 -10.49
N ASN A 171 11.45 -14.67 -9.33
CA ASN A 171 12.45 -14.23 -8.38
C ASN A 171 13.83 -14.63 -8.95
N MET A 172 14.60 -13.64 -9.44
CA MET A 172 15.88 -13.89 -10.12
C MET A 172 16.98 -14.31 -9.15
N ASP A 173 16.82 -14.07 -7.84
CA ASP A 173 17.81 -14.41 -6.84
C ASP A 173 17.71 -15.88 -6.42
N SER A 174 16.49 -16.41 -6.33
CA SER A 174 16.21 -17.81 -5.96
C SER A 174 15.94 -18.73 -7.14
N GLY A 175 15.52 -18.18 -8.29
CA GLY A 175 15.01 -18.95 -9.42
C GLY A 175 13.56 -19.42 -9.26
N GLU A 176 12.86 -18.98 -8.23
CA GLU A 176 11.46 -19.35 -7.95
C GLU A 176 10.50 -18.60 -8.87
N ILE A 177 9.55 -19.33 -9.48
CA ILE A 177 8.41 -18.72 -10.17
C ILE A 177 7.35 -18.40 -9.13
N VAL A 178 7.02 -17.10 -9.02
CA VAL A 178 6.01 -16.61 -8.07
C VAL A 178 4.62 -16.78 -8.65
N GLU A 179 3.72 -17.37 -7.88
CA GLU A 179 2.31 -17.52 -8.25
C GLU A 179 1.64 -16.17 -8.51
N HIS A 180 0.89 -16.10 -9.62
CA HIS A 180 0.25 -14.86 -10.06
C HIS A 180 -0.97 -15.14 -10.94
N TRP A 181 -1.76 -14.11 -11.20
CA TRP A 181 -2.79 -14.14 -12.26
C TRP A 181 -2.70 -12.89 -13.12
N ILE A 182 -3.34 -12.95 -14.29
CA ILE A 182 -3.37 -11.84 -15.23
C ILE A 182 -4.76 -11.21 -15.24
N GLU A 183 -4.81 -9.89 -15.23
CA GLU A 183 -6.03 -9.10 -15.19
C GLU A 183 -5.95 -7.95 -16.21
N ILE A 184 -6.96 -7.85 -17.08
CA ILE A 184 -7.11 -6.67 -17.94
C ILE A 184 -7.81 -5.57 -17.16
N SER A 185 -7.29 -4.35 -17.21
CA SER A 185 -7.88 -3.21 -16.53
C SER A 185 -9.33 -2.97 -16.98
N SER A 186 -10.24 -3.03 -16.01
CA SER A 186 -11.66 -2.70 -16.18
C SER A 186 -11.92 -1.18 -16.19
N ARG A 187 -10.89 -0.37 -16.00
CA ARG A 187 -10.99 1.10 -15.85
C ARG A 187 -10.71 1.86 -17.15
N THR A 188 -10.17 1.21 -18.19
CA THR A 188 -9.76 1.85 -19.44
C THR A 188 -10.93 2.58 -20.10
N GLN A 189 -10.70 3.81 -20.55
CA GLN A 189 -11.67 4.65 -21.21
C GLN A 189 -11.17 5.13 -22.58
N GLY A 190 -12.10 5.29 -23.52
CA GLY A 190 -12.08 6.19 -24.67
C GLY A 190 -10.84 6.24 -25.55
N GLY A 191 -10.22 5.09 -25.91
CA GLY A 191 -9.11 5.04 -26.89
C GLY A 191 -7.71 5.08 -26.26
N GLU A 192 -7.60 5.01 -24.94
CA GLU A 192 -6.33 4.74 -24.26
C GLU A 192 -5.90 3.29 -24.47
N SER A 193 -4.59 3.02 -24.46
CA SER A 193 -4.07 1.67 -24.36
C SER A 193 -4.50 1.03 -23.06
N THR A 194 -4.85 -0.26 -23.10
CA THR A 194 -5.38 -0.97 -21.93
C THR A 194 -4.24 -1.60 -21.14
N LEU A 195 -4.19 -1.30 -19.84
CA LEU A 195 -3.25 -1.92 -18.94
C LEU A 195 -3.58 -3.41 -18.72
N VAL A 196 -2.55 -4.23 -18.79
CA VAL A 196 -2.57 -5.64 -18.43
C VAL A 196 -1.76 -5.79 -17.16
N HIS A 197 -2.42 -6.21 -16.08
CA HIS A 197 -1.83 -6.41 -14.77
C HIS A 197 -1.36 -7.85 -14.59
N LEU A 198 -0.18 -8.02 -14.02
CA LEU A 198 0.25 -9.26 -13.42
C LEU A 198 0.12 -9.12 -11.90
N ARG A 199 -0.76 -9.90 -11.30
CA ARG A 199 -1.10 -9.81 -9.87
C ARG A 199 -0.40 -10.92 -9.10
N SER A 200 0.64 -10.58 -8.33
CA SER A 200 1.26 -11.50 -7.38
C SER A 200 0.27 -11.90 -6.29
N LEU A 201 0.26 -13.17 -5.91
CA LEU A 201 -0.64 -13.67 -4.86
C LEU A 201 -0.27 -13.20 -3.46
N ARG A 202 0.99 -12.88 -3.22
CA ARG A 202 1.52 -12.40 -1.94
C ARG A 202 2.35 -11.14 -2.15
N GLY A 203 2.72 -10.47 -1.08
CA GLY A 203 3.75 -9.45 -1.10
C GLY A 203 5.05 -10.03 -1.66
N LEU A 204 5.80 -9.22 -2.39
CA LEU A 204 7.11 -9.63 -2.91
C LEU A 204 8.14 -9.61 -1.79
N ASP A 205 9.16 -10.45 -1.92
CA ASP A 205 10.26 -10.47 -0.97
C ASP A 205 11.03 -9.14 -1.01
N HIS A 206 11.51 -8.69 0.15
CA HIS A 206 12.31 -7.47 0.24
C HIS A 206 13.71 -7.71 -0.32
N ASN A 207 14.34 -6.65 -0.85
CA ASN A 207 15.71 -6.69 -1.37
C ASN A 207 15.94 -7.81 -2.39
N THR A 208 15.01 -7.96 -3.35
CA THR A 208 14.98 -9.06 -4.30
C THR A 208 14.79 -8.56 -5.71
N GLN A 209 15.51 -9.18 -6.66
CA GLN A 209 15.38 -8.87 -8.08
C GLN A 209 14.32 -9.76 -8.73
N TYR A 210 13.40 -9.15 -9.46
CA TYR A 210 12.31 -9.84 -10.16
C TYR A 210 12.35 -9.60 -11.66
N ALA A 211 12.05 -10.64 -12.44
CA ALA A 211 11.76 -10.53 -13.86
C ALA A 211 10.27 -10.83 -14.14
N VAL A 212 9.71 -10.07 -15.05
CA VAL A 212 8.37 -10.30 -15.62
C VAL A 212 8.53 -10.58 -17.10
N ALA A 213 7.85 -11.60 -17.61
CA ALA A 213 7.88 -11.88 -19.06
C ALA A 213 6.55 -12.45 -19.56
N PHE A 214 6.30 -12.21 -20.85
CA PHE A 214 5.14 -12.69 -21.59
C PHE A 214 5.57 -13.29 -22.92
N ARG A 215 4.92 -14.41 -23.31
CA ARG A 215 5.16 -15.12 -24.57
C ARG A 215 3.90 -15.79 -25.08
N GLY A 216 3.86 -16.06 -26.38
CA GLY A 216 2.77 -16.83 -27.00
C GLY A 216 1.42 -16.12 -26.98
N LEU A 217 1.40 -14.80 -26.73
CA LEU A 217 0.20 -14.00 -26.68
C LEU A 217 -0.36 -13.80 -28.10
N MET A 218 -1.67 -13.97 -28.22
CA MET A 218 -2.47 -13.65 -29.40
C MET A 218 -3.51 -12.59 -29.03
N ASP A 219 -3.94 -11.79 -29.98
CA ASP A 219 -5.11 -10.95 -29.79
C ASP A 219 -6.43 -11.73 -30.01
N SER A 220 -7.58 -11.06 -29.90
CA SER A 220 -8.90 -11.68 -30.06
C SER A 220 -9.17 -12.25 -31.47
N ASP A 221 -8.41 -11.84 -32.45
CA ASP A 221 -8.49 -12.33 -33.86
C ASP A 221 -7.50 -13.50 -34.12
N GLY A 222 -6.74 -13.90 -33.08
CA GLY A 222 -5.72 -14.95 -33.18
C GLY A 222 -4.43 -14.49 -33.90
N ILE A 223 -4.18 -13.19 -33.95
CA ILE A 223 -2.97 -12.60 -34.50
C ILE A 223 -1.93 -12.49 -33.37
N PRO A 224 -0.66 -12.92 -33.55
CA PRO A 224 0.38 -12.75 -32.56
C PRO A 224 0.56 -11.28 -32.16
N VAL A 225 0.64 -11.02 -30.84
CA VAL A 225 0.95 -9.70 -30.32
C VAL A 225 2.42 -9.38 -30.61
N GLU A 226 2.67 -8.32 -31.38
CA GLU A 226 4.04 -7.93 -31.74
C GLU A 226 4.73 -7.23 -30.58
N PRO A 227 6.01 -7.53 -30.31
CA PRO A 227 6.79 -6.82 -29.32
C PRO A 227 7.01 -5.36 -29.73
N PHE A 228 7.04 -4.44 -28.77
CA PHE A 228 7.43 -3.06 -29.03
C PHE A 228 8.87 -2.97 -29.55
N THR A 229 9.13 -2.02 -30.44
CA THR A 229 10.39 -1.91 -31.21
C THR A 229 11.64 -1.89 -30.34
N ALA A 230 11.64 -1.12 -29.26
CA ALA A 230 12.82 -1.02 -28.38
C ALA A 230 13.07 -2.31 -27.59
N PHE A 231 12.02 -2.95 -27.07
CA PHE A 231 12.15 -4.27 -26.45
C PHE A 231 12.62 -5.32 -27.47
N LYS A 232 12.08 -5.31 -28.70
CA LYS A 232 12.50 -6.20 -29.78
C LYS A 232 13.98 -6.05 -30.09
N ALA A 233 14.50 -4.82 -30.15
CA ALA A 233 15.92 -4.56 -30.37
C ALA A 233 16.81 -5.12 -29.24
N LEU A 234 16.39 -4.99 -27.98
CA LEU A 234 17.07 -5.63 -26.84
C LEU A 234 17.04 -7.15 -26.95
N ARG A 235 15.85 -7.72 -27.23
CA ARG A 235 15.65 -9.16 -27.37
C ARG A 235 16.51 -9.74 -28.50
N ASP A 236 16.50 -9.12 -29.68
CA ASP A 236 17.15 -9.65 -30.87
C ASP A 236 18.64 -9.26 -30.96
N GLY A 237 19.16 -8.51 -29.98
CA GLY A 237 20.57 -8.09 -29.94
C GLY A 237 20.95 -7.00 -30.94
N VAL A 238 19.95 -6.31 -31.55
CA VAL A 238 20.17 -5.26 -32.53
C VAL A 238 20.46 -3.92 -31.84
N LEU A 239 21.42 -3.16 -32.33
CA LEU A 239 21.81 -1.86 -31.80
C LEU A 239 20.72 -0.81 -32.04
N THR A 240 20.64 0.15 -31.13
CA THR A 240 19.73 1.29 -31.23
C THR A 240 20.46 2.63 -31.13
N ASN A 241 19.80 3.71 -31.56
CA ASN A 241 20.30 5.07 -31.38
C ASN A 241 20.02 5.62 -29.98
N SER A 242 19.38 4.85 -29.07
CA SER A 242 19.01 5.28 -27.72
C SER A 242 20.08 4.88 -26.72
N ASN A 243 20.78 5.86 -26.15
CA ASN A 243 21.76 5.60 -25.08
C ASN A 243 21.14 4.89 -23.87
N GLN A 244 19.88 5.17 -23.52
CA GLN A 244 19.18 4.54 -22.40
C GLN A 244 18.99 3.04 -22.67
N ILE A 245 18.54 2.67 -23.86
CA ILE A 245 18.37 1.27 -24.26
C ILE A 245 19.71 0.53 -24.26
N GLU A 246 20.76 1.14 -24.85
CA GLU A 246 22.08 0.50 -24.89
C GLU A 246 22.70 0.32 -23.48
N GLN A 247 22.50 1.26 -22.56
CA GLN A 247 22.95 1.15 -21.17
C GLN A 247 22.17 0.08 -20.38
N SER A 248 20.92 -0.18 -20.72
CA SER A 248 20.10 -1.19 -20.02
C SER A 248 20.44 -2.63 -20.42
N ARG A 249 21.17 -2.87 -21.55
CA ARG A 249 21.47 -4.22 -22.08
C ARG A 249 22.05 -5.17 -21.06
N ILE A 250 23.00 -4.75 -20.23
CA ILE A 250 23.64 -5.63 -19.25
C ILE A 250 22.59 -6.23 -18.29
N GLY A 251 21.67 -5.40 -17.81
CA GLY A 251 20.57 -5.88 -16.94
C GLY A 251 19.61 -6.81 -17.68
N TYR A 252 19.31 -6.49 -18.95
CA TYR A 252 18.46 -7.33 -19.79
C TYR A 252 19.10 -8.67 -20.15
N GLU A 253 20.41 -8.74 -20.40
CA GLU A 253 21.12 -10.00 -20.62
C GLU A 253 21.08 -10.92 -19.40
N SER A 254 21.26 -10.35 -18.19
CA SER A 254 21.10 -11.08 -16.95
C SER A 254 19.66 -11.63 -16.79
N MET A 255 18.65 -10.81 -17.07
CA MET A 255 17.25 -11.22 -17.05
C MET A 255 16.94 -12.32 -18.07
N PHE A 256 17.40 -12.19 -19.33
CA PHE A 256 17.19 -13.21 -20.36
C PHE A 256 17.83 -14.55 -19.97
N SER A 257 19.02 -14.52 -19.36
CA SER A 257 19.67 -15.74 -18.83
C SER A 257 18.80 -16.42 -17.75
N ALA A 258 18.32 -15.66 -16.77
CA ALA A 258 17.49 -16.19 -15.69
C ALA A 258 16.14 -16.72 -16.21
N LEU A 259 15.51 -16.02 -17.16
CA LEU A 259 14.26 -16.45 -17.79
C LEU A 259 14.43 -17.76 -18.60
N SER A 260 15.56 -17.93 -19.31
CA SER A 260 15.85 -19.15 -20.06
C SER A 260 16.02 -20.36 -19.15
N GLU A 261 16.56 -20.19 -17.92
CA GLU A 261 16.70 -21.28 -16.94
C GLU A 261 15.34 -21.87 -16.49
N VAL A 262 14.27 -21.06 -16.57
CA VAL A 262 12.90 -21.48 -16.28
C VAL A 262 12.08 -21.74 -17.54
N GLY A 263 12.75 -21.84 -18.70
CA GLY A 263 12.14 -22.21 -19.98
C GLY A 263 11.45 -21.07 -20.72
N PHE A 264 11.70 -19.80 -20.37
CA PHE A 264 11.26 -18.64 -21.13
C PHE A 264 12.36 -18.19 -22.09
N GLU A 265 12.44 -18.87 -23.26
CA GLU A 265 13.46 -18.62 -24.26
C GLU A 265 13.35 -17.22 -24.86
N ARG A 266 14.49 -16.54 -25.00
CA ARG A 266 14.62 -15.15 -25.39
C ARG A 266 13.85 -14.79 -26.68
N ASP A 267 13.96 -15.60 -27.70
CA ASP A 267 13.34 -15.39 -29.02
C ASP A 267 11.80 -15.51 -29.00
N SER A 268 11.25 -16.18 -27.99
CA SER A 268 9.81 -16.34 -27.79
C SER A 268 9.13 -15.15 -27.08
N LEU A 269 9.91 -14.25 -26.48
CA LEU A 269 9.38 -13.19 -25.63
C LEU A 269 8.72 -12.07 -26.44
N GLN A 270 7.52 -11.67 -26.03
CA GLN A 270 6.78 -10.54 -26.59
C GLN A 270 6.89 -9.28 -25.73
N SER A 271 7.09 -9.46 -24.43
CA SER A 271 7.46 -8.38 -23.48
C SER A 271 8.24 -9.00 -22.31
N ALA A 272 9.27 -8.34 -21.84
CA ALA A 272 9.94 -8.69 -20.59
C ALA A 272 10.67 -7.48 -20.02
N TRP A 273 10.72 -7.40 -18.68
CA TRP A 273 11.47 -6.38 -17.95
C TRP A 273 11.83 -6.90 -16.57
N TRP A 274 12.70 -6.19 -15.87
CA TRP A 274 13.07 -6.51 -14.51
C TRP A 274 13.01 -5.28 -13.61
N PHE A 275 12.90 -5.53 -12.31
CA PHE A 275 12.95 -4.51 -11.27
C PHE A 275 13.53 -5.10 -9.98
N HIS A 276 13.81 -4.24 -9.01
CA HIS A 276 14.33 -4.64 -7.70
C HIS A 276 13.45 -4.06 -6.59
N THR A 277 13.07 -4.87 -5.60
CA THR A 277 12.29 -4.43 -4.44
C THR A 277 13.17 -3.77 -3.39
N ALA A 278 12.59 -2.86 -2.63
CA ALA A 278 13.28 -2.15 -1.57
C ALA A 278 13.69 -3.07 -0.42
N SER A 279 14.80 -2.74 0.24
CA SER A 279 15.24 -3.43 1.45
C SER A 279 14.31 -3.14 2.63
N THR A 280 14.21 -4.08 3.59
CA THR A 280 13.48 -3.89 4.84
C THR A 280 13.91 -2.61 5.55
N GLN A 281 15.22 -2.36 5.58
CA GLN A 281 15.77 -1.14 6.19
C GLN A 281 15.23 0.12 5.51
N SER A 282 15.22 0.18 4.18
CA SER A 282 14.68 1.33 3.44
C SER A 282 13.19 1.56 3.71
N LEU A 283 12.42 0.49 3.89
CA LEU A 283 10.98 0.55 4.16
C LEU A 283 10.67 1.00 5.59
N THR A 284 11.43 0.55 6.58
CA THR A 284 11.08 0.66 8.01
C THR A 284 11.90 1.70 8.78
N HIS A 285 13.08 2.08 8.29
CA HIS A 285 14.05 2.91 9.00
C HIS A 285 13.46 4.19 9.62
N ASN A 286 12.67 4.94 8.87
CA ASN A 286 12.09 6.18 9.36
C ASN A 286 11.25 5.93 10.63
N LEU A 287 10.36 4.94 10.58
CA LEU A 287 9.42 4.68 11.66
C LEU A 287 10.10 4.01 12.86
N ILE A 288 11.08 3.14 12.63
CA ILE A 288 11.94 2.56 13.68
C ILE A 288 12.75 3.66 14.37
N SER A 289 13.34 4.58 13.61
CA SER A 289 14.07 5.73 14.14
C SER A 289 13.18 6.62 15.03
N MET A 290 11.97 6.96 14.54
CA MET A 290 10.99 7.72 15.33
C MET A 290 10.57 6.97 16.60
N ARG A 291 10.27 5.66 16.51
CA ARG A 291 9.90 4.83 17.65
C ARG A 291 10.99 4.80 18.71
N ASN A 292 12.23 4.60 18.32
CA ASN A 292 13.36 4.51 19.25
C ASN A 292 13.63 5.85 19.95
N ASP A 293 13.64 6.96 19.21
CA ASP A 293 13.77 8.31 19.78
C ASP A 293 12.57 8.66 20.68
N ALA A 294 11.35 8.32 20.26
CA ALA A 294 10.14 8.53 21.05
C ALA A 294 10.17 7.72 22.35
N SER A 295 10.55 6.44 22.28
CA SER A 295 10.66 5.58 23.46
C SER A 295 11.67 6.13 24.46
N GLN A 296 12.82 6.63 24.00
CA GLN A 296 13.81 7.26 24.85
C GLN A 296 13.28 8.53 25.54
N ARG A 297 12.52 9.37 24.80
CA ARG A 297 11.94 10.61 25.34
C ARG A 297 10.82 10.34 26.33
N LEU A 298 9.98 9.36 26.06
CA LEU A 298 8.85 8.98 26.90
C LEU A 298 9.30 8.24 28.18
N GLY A 299 10.45 7.54 28.13
CA GLY A 299 10.84 6.63 29.19
C GLY A 299 9.90 5.43 29.32
N ASP A 300 10.00 4.68 30.41
CA ASP A 300 9.22 3.46 30.61
C ASP A 300 7.76 3.74 30.97
N GLY A 301 7.45 4.88 31.57
CA GLY A 301 6.12 5.21 32.06
C GLY A 301 5.33 6.21 31.24
N GLY A 302 5.86 6.69 30.13
CA GLY A 302 5.21 7.75 29.34
C GLY A 302 5.24 9.12 30.01
N ILE A 303 4.56 10.11 29.42
CA ILE A 303 4.55 11.50 29.89
C ILE A 303 3.13 12.09 29.76
N GLY A 304 2.73 12.90 30.75
CA GLY A 304 1.57 13.77 30.66
C GLY A 304 0.25 13.03 30.63
N CYS A 305 -0.17 12.50 31.76
CA CYS A 305 -1.48 11.90 31.94
C CYS A 305 -2.46 12.95 32.51
N ASN A 306 -3.44 13.39 31.69
CA ASN A 306 -4.38 14.41 32.14
C ASN A 306 -5.81 13.98 31.78
N VAL A 307 -6.63 13.69 32.81
CA VAL A 307 -8.07 13.39 32.61
C VAL A 307 -8.83 14.70 32.43
N THR A 308 -9.53 14.81 31.28
CA THR A 308 -10.29 16.02 30.89
C THR A 308 -11.78 15.90 31.22
N SER A 309 -12.34 14.68 31.13
CA SER A 309 -13.72 14.41 31.50
C SER A 309 -13.94 12.97 31.89
N VAL A 310 -14.93 12.76 32.78
CA VAL A 310 -15.39 11.45 33.22
C VAL A 310 -16.91 11.42 33.13
N GLU A 311 -17.45 10.39 32.51
CA GLU A 311 -18.89 10.18 32.36
C GLU A 311 -19.26 8.82 32.97
N GLU A 312 -20.00 8.86 34.09
CA GLU A 312 -20.52 7.65 34.74
C GLU A 312 -21.73 7.11 34.00
N ASN A 313 -21.87 5.79 33.93
CA ASN A 313 -22.98 5.08 33.26
C ASN A 313 -23.20 5.56 31.80
N TYR A 314 -22.11 5.70 31.04
CA TYR A 314 -22.14 6.21 29.68
C TYR A 314 -23.00 5.34 28.76
N GLY A 315 -23.83 5.99 27.93
CA GLY A 315 -24.69 5.35 26.92
C GLY A 315 -26.06 4.93 27.45
N ASN A 316 -26.33 4.95 28.75
CA ASN A 316 -27.61 4.60 29.41
C ASN A 316 -28.15 3.19 29.05
N ASP A 317 -27.27 2.27 28.64
CA ASP A 317 -27.59 0.87 28.27
C ASP A 317 -26.98 -0.16 29.23
N ASN A 318 -26.44 0.31 30.37
CA ASN A 318 -25.75 -0.47 31.39
C ASN A 318 -24.52 -1.27 30.86
N SER A 319 -23.94 -0.87 29.73
CA SER A 319 -22.74 -1.53 29.19
C SER A 319 -21.44 -0.89 29.71
N THR A 320 -21.48 0.38 30.11
CA THR A 320 -20.27 1.13 30.48
C THR A 320 -20.44 1.73 31.87
N LEU A 321 -19.58 1.30 32.81
CA LEU A 321 -19.49 1.93 34.11
C LEU A 321 -19.02 3.38 33.96
N ARG A 322 -17.94 3.58 33.23
CA ARG A 322 -17.28 4.88 33.11
C ARG A 322 -16.63 5.07 31.76
N ARG A 323 -16.84 6.24 31.14
CA ARG A 323 -16.05 6.72 30.00
C ARG A 323 -15.14 7.84 30.47
N ILE A 324 -13.84 7.68 30.20
CA ILE A 324 -12.78 8.61 30.56
C ILE A 324 -12.22 9.20 29.28
N ARG A 325 -12.13 10.52 29.20
CA ARG A 325 -11.37 11.23 28.18
C ARG A 325 -10.18 11.91 28.82
N GLY A 326 -9.09 11.93 28.11
CA GLY A 326 -7.88 12.57 28.58
C GLY A 326 -6.94 12.94 27.45
N THR A 327 -5.81 13.51 27.85
CA THR A 327 -4.67 13.74 26.94
C THR A 327 -3.42 13.09 27.50
N ILE A 328 -2.55 12.64 26.59
CA ILE A 328 -1.18 12.21 26.87
C ILE A 328 -0.22 13.09 26.06
N THR A 329 1.02 13.16 26.49
CA THR A 329 2.05 13.91 25.78
C THR A 329 2.85 12.98 24.88
N THR A 330 3.01 13.35 23.61
CA THR A 330 3.74 12.57 22.60
C THR A 330 4.83 13.40 21.92
N PRO A 331 5.97 12.81 21.57
CA PRO A 331 6.94 13.43 20.67
C PRO A 331 6.35 13.63 19.26
N HIS A 332 6.59 14.78 18.68
CA HIS A 332 6.08 15.15 17.36
C HIS A 332 7.24 15.39 16.39
N TYR A 333 7.13 14.79 15.19
CA TYR A 333 8.17 14.80 14.17
C TYR A 333 7.76 15.58 12.90
N LEU A 334 6.52 16.06 12.87
CA LEU A 334 6.02 16.88 11.76
C LEU A 334 6.22 18.37 12.07
N GLU A 335 6.18 19.19 11.02
CA GLU A 335 6.29 20.64 11.16
C GLU A 335 5.14 21.26 11.96
N SER A 336 3.92 20.71 11.79
CA SER A 336 2.69 21.17 12.45
C SER A 336 1.80 19.99 12.84
N VAL A 337 0.90 20.19 13.80
CA VAL A 337 -0.14 19.23 14.15
C VAL A 337 -1.28 19.19 13.11
N HIS A 338 -1.44 20.23 12.31
CA HIS A 338 -2.50 20.38 11.31
C HIS A 338 -2.01 20.01 9.91
N PRO A 339 -2.81 19.27 9.11
CA PRO A 339 -2.48 18.96 7.72
C PRO A 339 -2.68 20.18 6.80
N PRO A 340 -2.01 20.21 5.60
CA PRO A 340 -0.92 19.34 5.22
C PRO A 340 0.37 19.75 5.95
N THR A 341 1.19 18.78 6.34
CA THR A 341 2.41 19.06 7.10
C THR A 341 3.48 18.02 6.82
N PRO A 342 4.69 18.44 6.40
CA PRO A 342 5.79 17.53 6.15
C PRO A 342 6.46 17.08 7.45
N MET A 343 7.18 15.96 7.35
CA MET A 343 8.09 15.49 8.40
C MET A 343 9.35 16.35 8.46
N ILE A 344 9.72 16.77 9.67
CA ILE A 344 11.02 17.41 9.90
C ILE A 344 12.12 16.37 9.79
N ARG A 345 13.18 16.70 9.05
CA ARG A 345 14.31 15.80 8.81
C ARG A 345 15.63 16.46 9.21
N ASP A 346 16.61 15.64 9.56
CA ASP A 346 17.99 16.07 9.77
C ASP A 346 18.73 16.23 8.44
N GLU A 347 20.01 16.56 8.50
CA GLU A 347 20.87 16.82 7.33
C GLU A 347 21.11 15.58 6.45
N VAL A 348 20.88 14.37 6.98
CA VAL A 348 21.02 13.11 6.26
C VAL A 348 19.66 12.48 5.90
N GLY A 349 18.54 13.20 6.18
CA GLY A 349 17.20 12.82 5.75
C GLY A 349 16.39 11.99 6.78
N ASN A 350 16.94 11.70 7.97
CA ASN A 350 16.21 10.97 9.01
C ASN A 350 15.14 11.83 9.66
N PRO A 351 14.02 11.23 10.14
CA PRO A 351 13.04 11.93 10.94
C PRO A 351 13.67 12.57 12.17
N LYS A 352 13.34 13.84 12.42
CA LYS A 352 13.88 14.62 13.53
C LYS A 352 12.77 15.10 14.45
N PHE A 353 12.95 14.86 15.76
CA PHE A 353 12.06 15.41 16.78
C PHE A 353 11.93 16.94 16.65
N ASN A 354 10.70 17.44 16.71
CA ASN A 354 10.39 18.86 16.62
C ASN A 354 9.96 19.43 17.98
N PHE A 355 8.84 18.93 18.53
CA PHE A 355 8.31 19.39 19.82
C PHE A 355 7.46 18.29 20.49
N MET A 356 7.09 18.50 21.75
CA MET A 356 6.09 17.67 22.43
C MET A 356 4.69 18.24 22.19
N THR A 357 3.71 17.37 21.94
CA THR A 357 2.30 17.77 21.77
C THR A 357 1.37 16.89 22.59
N GLU A 358 0.14 17.34 22.80
CA GLU A 358 -0.90 16.52 23.43
C GLU A 358 -1.71 15.77 22.39
N VAL A 359 -2.04 14.52 22.72
CA VAL A 359 -2.92 13.64 21.93
C VAL A 359 -4.05 13.19 22.82
N VAL A 360 -5.28 13.25 22.30
CA VAL A 360 -6.47 12.83 23.03
C VAL A 360 -6.59 11.31 23.04
N PHE A 361 -7.07 10.76 24.14
CA PHE A 361 -7.51 9.38 24.23
C PHE A 361 -8.92 9.29 24.80
N THR A 362 -9.61 8.21 24.50
CA THR A 362 -10.86 7.81 25.14
C THR A 362 -10.72 6.39 25.66
N LEU A 363 -11.11 6.16 26.90
CA LEU A 363 -11.11 4.84 27.54
C LEU A 363 -12.50 4.55 28.11
N THR A 364 -12.96 3.30 28.00
CA THR A 364 -14.17 2.83 28.69
C THR A 364 -13.87 1.67 29.60
N ILE A 365 -14.49 1.72 30.81
CA ILE A 365 -14.49 0.62 31.77
C ILE A 365 -15.86 -0.06 31.67
N PRO A 366 -15.93 -1.38 31.40
CA PRO A 366 -17.20 -2.07 31.26
C PRO A 366 -17.92 -2.21 32.63
N MET A 367 -19.24 -2.25 32.59
CA MET A 367 -20.05 -2.45 33.79
C MET A 367 -19.79 -3.82 34.45
N SER A 368 -19.57 -4.84 33.62
CA SER A 368 -19.27 -6.21 34.06
C SER A 368 -18.05 -6.31 35.00
N SER A 369 -17.03 -5.47 34.82
CA SER A 369 -15.88 -5.41 35.73
C SER A 369 -16.27 -4.91 37.15
N ALA A 370 -17.14 -3.91 37.22
CA ALA A 370 -17.65 -3.39 38.50
C ALA A 370 -18.55 -4.43 39.19
N GLU A 371 -19.43 -5.08 38.43
CA GLU A 371 -20.33 -6.13 38.97
C GLU A 371 -19.57 -7.33 39.51
N ASN A 372 -18.49 -7.74 38.82
CA ASN A 372 -17.66 -8.87 39.22
C ASN A 372 -16.52 -8.48 40.17
N SER A 373 -16.27 -7.18 40.38
CA SER A 373 -15.13 -6.66 41.11
C SER A 373 -13.78 -7.23 40.63
N GLN A 374 -13.64 -7.37 39.29
CA GLN A 374 -12.46 -7.90 38.62
C GLN A 374 -11.88 -6.86 37.66
N PRO A 375 -10.55 -6.69 37.63
CA PRO A 375 -9.89 -5.89 36.58
C PRO A 375 -10.22 -6.41 35.19
N ALA A 376 -10.49 -5.53 34.24
CA ALA A 376 -10.68 -5.84 32.82
C ALA A 376 -9.34 -5.71 32.08
N PRO A 377 -8.91 -6.71 31.31
CA PRO A 377 -7.79 -6.55 30.38
C PRO A 377 -8.04 -5.37 29.42
N LEU A 378 -6.98 -4.69 29.02
CA LEU A 378 -7.09 -3.51 28.17
C LEU A 378 -6.90 -3.88 26.69
N VAL A 379 -7.85 -3.44 25.85
CA VAL A 379 -7.78 -3.62 24.39
C VAL A 379 -7.69 -2.25 23.72
N VAL A 380 -6.64 -2.05 22.91
CA VAL A 380 -6.50 -0.87 22.05
C VAL A 380 -7.37 -1.04 20.81
N LEU A 381 -8.27 -0.09 20.57
CA LEU A 381 -9.20 -0.11 19.45
C LEU A 381 -8.72 0.79 18.30
N GLY A 382 -8.48 0.20 17.12
CA GLY A 382 -8.15 0.90 15.88
C GLY A 382 -9.39 1.23 15.06
N HIS A 383 -9.64 2.52 14.77
CA HIS A 383 -10.83 2.96 14.03
C HIS A 383 -10.71 2.77 12.52
N GLY A 384 -11.87 2.74 11.82
CA GLY A 384 -11.96 2.66 10.37
C GLY A 384 -11.61 3.99 9.66
N PHE A 385 -11.63 3.94 8.34
CA PHE A 385 -11.28 5.05 7.45
C PHE A 385 -12.08 6.33 7.78
N LEU A 386 -11.37 7.44 7.97
CA LEU A 386 -11.91 8.74 8.37
C LEU A 386 -12.81 8.70 9.63
N GLY A 387 -12.59 7.71 10.50
CA GLY A 387 -13.19 7.62 11.82
C GLY A 387 -12.37 8.37 12.88
N ASN A 388 -12.59 8.04 14.16
CA ASN A 388 -11.80 8.55 15.29
C ASN A 388 -11.82 7.56 16.45
N GLY A 389 -10.85 7.68 17.35
CA GLY A 389 -10.69 6.79 18.49
C GLY A 389 -11.87 6.84 19.45
N GLU A 390 -12.44 8.01 19.73
CA GLU A 390 -13.62 8.16 20.61
C GLU A 390 -14.84 7.43 20.06
N GLY A 391 -15.12 7.60 18.77
CA GLY A 391 -16.24 6.93 18.09
C GLY A 391 -16.10 5.43 18.12
N MET A 392 -14.89 4.91 17.89
CA MET A 392 -14.58 3.48 17.93
C MET A 392 -14.83 2.90 19.33
N VAL A 393 -14.22 3.47 20.37
CA VAL A 393 -14.38 3.02 21.75
C VAL A 393 -15.84 3.11 22.21
N SER A 394 -16.54 4.19 21.87
CA SER A 394 -17.95 4.37 22.22
C SER A 394 -18.86 3.39 21.48
N GLY A 395 -18.55 3.05 20.22
CA GLY A 395 -19.33 2.10 19.40
C GLY A 395 -19.22 0.66 19.89
N PHE A 396 -18.05 0.24 20.36
CA PHE A 396 -17.77 -1.12 20.80
C PHE A 396 -18.04 -1.38 22.29
N ARG A 397 -18.62 -0.41 23.06
CA ARG A 397 -18.88 -0.55 24.48
C ARG A 397 -19.74 -1.76 24.86
N GLY A 398 -20.73 -2.13 24.02
CA GLY A 398 -21.57 -3.31 24.25
C GLY A 398 -20.77 -4.60 24.18
N TRP A 399 -19.93 -4.74 23.16
CA TRP A 399 -18.98 -5.85 23.03
C TRP A 399 -17.99 -5.86 24.21
N ALA A 400 -17.40 -4.72 24.55
CA ALA A 400 -16.45 -4.60 25.65
C ALA A 400 -17.04 -5.09 26.98
N ASN A 401 -18.31 -4.76 27.25
CA ASN A 401 -19.02 -5.23 28.43
C ASN A 401 -19.29 -6.75 28.41
N GLN A 402 -19.70 -7.28 27.26
CA GLN A 402 -19.96 -8.70 27.09
C GLN A 402 -18.69 -9.53 27.24
N SER A 403 -17.57 -9.02 26.69
CA SER A 403 -16.26 -9.66 26.72
C SER A 403 -15.48 -9.40 28.02
N GLY A 404 -15.95 -8.49 28.87
CA GLY A 404 -15.28 -8.15 30.12
C GLY A 404 -13.94 -7.43 29.95
N VAL A 405 -13.76 -6.65 28.88
CA VAL A 405 -12.53 -5.92 28.56
C VAL A 405 -12.72 -4.41 28.70
N ALA A 406 -11.70 -3.70 29.19
CA ALA A 406 -11.61 -2.26 29.05
C ALA A 406 -11.10 -1.91 27.66
N THR A 407 -11.54 -0.79 27.11
CA THR A 407 -11.11 -0.39 25.75
C THR A 407 -10.55 1.02 25.75
N ILE A 408 -9.52 1.25 24.92
CA ILE A 408 -8.89 2.56 24.73
C ILE A 408 -8.64 2.82 23.26
N GLY A 409 -8.73 4.08 22.82
CA GLY A 409 -8.43 4.46 21.44
C GLY A 409 -7.99 5.91 21.34
N THR A 410 -7.22 6.17 20.30
CA THR A 410 -6.84 7.49 19.81
C THR A 410 -6.94 7.53 18.28
N ASP A 411 -6.73 8.69 17.68
CA ASP A 411 -6.92 8.86 16.24
C ASP A 411 -5.71 8.37 15.42
N PHE A 412 -5.97 7.65 14.34
CA PHE A 412 -5.00 7.44 13.26
C PHE A 412 -4.87 8.73 12.44
N LYS A 413 -4.00 9.64 12.89
CA LYS A 413 -3.70 10.86 12.13
C LYS A 413 -3.20 10.50 10.72
N GLY A 414 -3.71 11.19 9.73
CA GLY A 414 -3.55 10.85 8.32
C GLY A 414 -4.83 10.28 7.69
N TRP A 415 -5.63 9.54 8.45
CA TRP A 415 -6.91 8.95 8.04
C TRP A 415 -8.00 9.08 9.12
N SER A 416 -7.95 10.16 9.91
CA SER A 416 -8.95 10.44 10.93
C SER A 416 -9.98 11.48 10.47
N SER A 417 -11.07 11.61 11.22
CA SER A 417 -12.10 12.63 10.97
C SER A 417 -11.65 14.06 11.32
N ASP A 418 -10.46 14.22 11.91
CA ASP A 418 -9.92 15.51 12.38
C ASP A 418 -9.01 16.15 11.32
N GLY A 419 -9.61 16.76 10.29
CA GLY A 419 -8.92 17.55 9.25
C GLY A 419 -8.22 16.72 8.16
N ASP A 420 -8.24 15.39 8.24
CA ASP A 420 -7.57 14.55 7.24
C ASP A 420 -8.39 14.39 5.94
N TYR A 421 -9.71 14.56 5.99
CA TYR A 421 -10.56 14.53 4.79
C TYR A 421 -10.17 15.61 3.77
N GLU A 422 -10.01 16.83 4.24
CA GLU A 422 -9.56 17.95 3.41
C GLU A 422 -8.15 17.73 2.88
N ALA A 423 -7.25 17.17 3.70
CA ALA A 423 -5.87 16.88 3.30
C ALA A 423 -5.80 15.81 2.19
N VAL A 424 -6.61 14.76 2.29
CA VAL A 424 -6.75 13.72 1.24
C VAL A 424 -7.31 14.33 -0.04
N THR A 425 -8.34 15.17 0.07
CA THR A 425 -8.95 15.88 -1.07
C THR A 425 -7.92 16.74 -1.80
N PHE A 426 -7.11 17.52 -1.07
CA PHE A 426 -6.02 18.29 -1.66
C PHE A 426 -4.93 17.40 -2.26
N GLY A 427 -4.59 16.30 -1.60
CA GLY A 427 -3.63 15.33 -2.09
C GLY A 427 -4.03 14.68 -3.41
N LEU A 428 -5.31 14.39 -3.62
CA LEU A 428 -5.81 13.86 -4.90
C LEU A 428 -5.81 14.89 -6.02
N MET A 429 -5.92 16.17 -5.71
CA MET A 429 -5.77 17.24 -6.70
C MET A 429 -4.30 17.55 -7.01
N ASN A 430 -3.41 17.29 -6.08
CA ASN A 430 -1.96 17.49 -6.20
C ASN A 430 -1.24 16.42 -5.37
N VAL A 431 -0.81 15.34 -6.03
CA VAL A 431 -0.24 14.16 -5.39
C VAL A 431 1.05 14.43 -4.59
N ASN A 432 1.69 15.59 -4.76
CA ASN A 432 2.80 16.00 -3.89
C ASN A 432 2.40 16.08 -2.41
N TYR A 433 1.15 16.42 -2.12
CA TYR A 433 0.64 16.50 -0.74
C TYR A 433 0.32 15.14 -0.12
N LEU A 434 0.17 14.07 -0.92
CA LEU A 434 -0.07 12.72 -0.40
C LEU A 434 1.14 12.17 0.38
N GLN A 435 2.35 12.63 0.07
CA GLN A 435 3.54 12.29 0.85
C GLN A 435 3.39 12.74 2.32
N HIS A 436 2.87 13.94 2.54
CA HIS A 436 2.63 14.47 3.88
C HIS A 436 1.56 13.67 4.63
N GLN A 437 0.57 13.13 3.90
CA GLN A 437 -0.44 12.26 4.49
C GLN A 437 0.15 10.95 5.00
N SER A 438 1.05 10.34 4.22
CA SER A 438 1.81 9.16 4.65
C SER A 438 2.69 9.45 5.87
N GLU A 439 3.33 10.61 5.93
CA GLU A 439 4.14 11.03 7.09
C GLU A 439 3.29 11.21 8.36
N ARG A 440 2.04 11.68 8.23
CA ARG A 440 1.08 11.74 9.33
C ARG A 440 0.68 10.35 9.84
N LEU A 441 0.56 9.35 8.95
CA LEU A 441 0.33 7.96 9.34
C LEU A 441 1.48 7.40 10.17
N GLN A 442 2.72 7.77 9.85
CA GLN A 442 3.89 7.39 10.66
C GLN A 442 3.81 8.04 12.05
N GLN A 443 3.48 9.33 12.12
CA GLN A 443 3.26 10.02 13.41
C GLN A 443 2.15 9.35 14.24
N SER A 444 1.12 8.81 13.62
CA SER A 444 0.04 8.14 14.35
C SER A 444 0.50 6.90 15.11
N VAL A 445 1.48 6.14 14.59
CA VAL A 445 2.10 5.01 15.33
C VAL A 445 2.78 5.51 16.60
N ILE A 446 3.50 6.62 16.52
CA ILE A 446 4.17 7.23 17.67
C ILE A 446 3.14 7.72 18.71
N ASN A 447 2.00 8.24 18.27
CA ASN A 447 0.92 8.65 19.16
C ASN A 447 0.34 7.45 19.94
N HIS A 448 0.13 6.31 19.26
CA HIS A 448 -0.32 5.09 19.91
C HIS A 448 0.73 4.51 20.87
N LEU A 449 2.00 4.48 20.47
CA LEU A 449 3.10 4.09 21.36
C LEU A 449 3.12 4.95 22.64
N ALA A 450 3.01 6.27 22.50
CA ALA A 450 2.97 7.19 23.62
C ALA A 450 1.74 6.93 24.53
N MET A 451 0.57 6.69 23.92
CA MET A 451 -0.65 6.35 24.66
C MET A 451 -0.46 5.06 25.47
N ILE A 452 0.02 4.00 24.84
CA ILE A 452 0.19 2.69 25.48
C ILE A 452 1.22 2.78 26.61
N LYS A 453 2.40 3.37 26.36
CA LYS A 453 3.41 3.56 27.42
C LYS A 453 2.88 4.39 28.60
N THR A 454 2.13 5.44 28.32
CA THR A 454 1.59 6.32 29.37
C THR A 454 0.49 5.63 30.18
N ILE A 455 -0.41 4.89 29.53
CA ILE A 455 -1.48 4.14 30.22
C ILE A 455 -0.90 2.99 31.04
N LYS A 456 0.08 2.27 30.52
CA LYS A 456 0.79 1.20 31.23
C LYS A 456 1.64 1.73 32.38
N GLY A 457 2.12 2.97 32.29
CA GLY A 457 3.02 3.63 33.22
C GLY A 457 2.32 4.57 34.19
N ILE A 458 2.50 5.89 33.98
CA ILE A 458 2.04 6.91 34.95
C ILE A 458 0.52 7.02 35.10
N CYS A 459 -0.24 6.52 34.14
CA CYS A 459 -1.70 6.45 34.16
C CYS A 459 -2.26 5.13 34.69
N SER A 460 -1.44 4.12 35.00
CA SER A 460 -1.93 2.76 35.36
C SER A 460 -2.72 2.74 36.69
N ASP A 461 -2.56 3.76 37.52
CA ASP A 461 -3.17 3.87 38.84
C ASP A 461 -4.03 5.14 38.99
N LEU A 462 -4.70 5.54 37.89
CA LEU A 462 -5.61 6.69 37.90
C LEU A 462 -6.76 6.46 38.90
N PRO A 463 -7.13 7.46 39.74
CA PRO A 463 -8.30 7.37 40.61
C PRO A 463 -9.58 6.99 39.89
N GLU A 464 -9.70 7.39 38.62
CA GLU A 464 -10.82 7.11 37.74
C GLU A 464 -10.94 5.62 37.34
N PHE A 465 -9.88 4.83 37.52
CA PHE A 465 -9.91 3.38 37.31
C PHE A 465 -10.52 2.61 38.47
N TYR A 466 -10.65 3.26 39.66
CA TYR A 466 -11.13 2.58 40.84
C TYR A 466 -12.63 2.63 41.01
N HIS A 467 -13.19 1.50 41.45
CA HIS A 467 -14.57 1.36 41.89
C HIS A 467 -14.59 0.53 43.18
N ASN A 468 -15.19 1.07 44.27
CA ASN A 468 -15.24 0.42 45.57
C ASN A 468 -13.86 -0.05 46.09
N GLY A 469 -12.78 0.66 45.77
CA GLY A 469 -11.42 0.35 46.21
C GLY A 469 -10.67 -0.66 45.32
N THR A 470 -11.28 -1.17 44.25
CA THR A 470 -10.64 -2.07 43.28
C THR A 470 -10.30 -1.30 42.02
N ASN A 471 -9.05 -1.40 41.53
CA ASN A 471 -8.67 -0.94 40.17
C ASN A 471 -9.32 -1.88 39.14
N LEU A 472 -10.16 -1.36 38.25
CA LEU A 472 -10.92 -2.12 37.30
C LEU A 472 -10.26 -2.21 35.89
N VAL A 473 -9.07 -1.61 35.72
CA VAL A 473 -8.33 -1.66 34.44
C VAL A 473 -7.02 -2.41 34.64
N ASP A 474 -6.86 -3.53 33.97
CA ASP A 474 -5.60 -4.26 33.95
C ASP A 474 -4.79 -3.79 32.72
N THR A 475 -3.66 -3.16 32.98
CA THR A 475 -2.72 -2.67 31.96
C THR A 475 -1.48 -3.55 31.83
N SER A 476 -1.44 -4.71 32.48
CA SER A 476 -0.29 -5.63 32.44
C SER A 476 -0.19 -6.37 31.10
N ASP A 477 -1.35 -6.68 30.51
CA ASP A 477 -1.51 -7.32 29.20
C ASP A 477 -2.41 -6.43 28.33
N ILE A 478 -1.91 -6.04 27.14
CA ILE A 478 -2.59 -5.11 26.26
C ILE A 478 -2.65 -5.73 24.85
N ASP A 479 -3.86 -6.00 24.40
CA ASP A 479 -4.12 -6.51 23.06
C ASP A 479 -4.62 -5.41 22.11
N TYR A 480 -4.66 -5.74 20.83
CA TYR A 480 -5.14 -4.85 19.76
C TYR A 480 -6.40 -5.43 19.09
N MET A 481 -7.33 -4.56 18.76
CA MET A 481 -8.43 -4.89 17.83
C MET A 481 -8.67 -3.74 16.86
N GLY A 482 -8.51 -4.01 15.58
CA GLY A 482 -8.73 -3.02 14.52
C GLY A 482 -9.85 -3.42 13.57
N VAL A 483 -10.62 -2.44 13.10
CA VAL A 483 -11.69 -2.64 12.13
C VAL A 483 -11.40 -1.85 10.86
N SER A 484 -11.53 -2.49 9.69
CA SER A 484 -11.32 -1.81 8.41
C SER A 484 -9.89 -1.22 8.34
N LEU A 485 -9.74 0.09 8.15
CA LEU A 485 -8.42 0.74 8.23
C LEU A 485 -7.65 0.37 9.51
N GLY A 486 -8.33 0.31 10.65
CA GLY A 486 -7.70 -0.11 11.91
C GLY A 486 -7.14 -1.53 11.82
N GLY A 487 -7.85 -2.44 11.16
CA GLY A 487 -7.36 -3.80 10.89
C GLY A 487 -6.16 -3.80 9.92
N ILE A 488 -6.22 -3.01 8.86
CA ILE A 488 -5.10 -2.82 7.91
C ILE A 488 -3.85 -2.28 8.62
N ARG A 489 -4.03 -1.38 9.60
CA ARG A 489 -2.91 -0.83 10.40
C ARG A 489 -2.34 -1.80 11.42
N GLY A 490 -3.06 -2.88 11.75
CA GLY A 490 -2.70 -3.85 12.79
C GLY A 490 -1.27 -4.36 12.70
N PRO A 491 -0.81 -4.94 11.58
CA PRO A 491 0.54 -5.47 11.47
C PRO A 491 1.65 -4.46 11.77
N SER A 492 1.52 -3.22 11.28
CA SER A 492 2.50 -2.16 11.59
C SER A 492 2.47 -1.74 13.05
N MET A 493 1.27 -1.70 13.67
CA MET A 493 1.10 -1.36 15.08
C MET A 493 1.72 -2.43 15.99
N LEU A 494 1.41 -3.70 15.77
CA LEU A 494 1.88 -4.83 16.56
C LEU A 494 3.39 -5.02 16.42
N SER A 495 3.93 -4.90 15.21
CA SER A 495 5.36 -5.06 14.97
C SER A 495 6.22 -3.95 15.58
N LEU A 496 5.69 -2.74 15.72
CA LEU A 496 6.43 -1.57 16.17
C LEU A 496 6.20 -1.18 17.64
N ILE A 497 5.15 -1.69 18.27
CA ILE A 497 4.77 -1.40 19.66
C ILE A 497 4.82 -2.71 20.46
N PRO A 498 5.96 -3.03 21.06
CA PRO A 498 6.20 -4.32 21.71
C PRO A 498 5.41 -4.54 23.01
N GLU A 499 4.60 -3.57 23.42
CA GLU A 499 3.66 -3.70 24.53
C GLU A 499 2.37 -4.43 24.14
N MET A 500 2.18 -4.74 22.84
CA MET A 500 1.04 -5.48 22.27
C MET A 500 1.54 -6.68 21.48
N ASP A 501 1.20 -7.89 21.90
CA ASP A 501 1.66 -9.13 21.25
C ASP A 501 0.63 -9.72 20.27
N ARG A 502 -0.66 -9.37 20.42
CA ARG A 502 -1.77 -10.03 19.74
C ARG A 502 -2.79 -9.04 19.20
N GLY A 503 -3.35 -9.35 18.02
CA GLY A 503 -4.37 -8.51 17.41
C GLY A 503 -5.48 -9.25 16.67
N VAL A 504 -6.71 -8.76 16.79
CA VAL A 504 -7.87 -9.13 15.96
C VAL A 504 -8.06 -8.08 14.88
N LEU A 505 -8.05 -8.51 13.63
CA LEU A 505 -8.09 -7.66 12.45
C LEU A 505 -9.39 -7.94 11.66
N TRP A 506 -10.40 -7.10 11.90
CA TRP A 506 -11.70 -7.24 11.27
C TRP A 506 -11.73 -6.56 9.90
N VAL A 507 -12.30 -7.26 8.91
CA VAL A 507 -12.55 -6.78 7.54
C VAL A 507 -11.36 -5.99 6.99
N ALA A 508 -10.19 -6.60 7.09
CA ALA A 508 -8.90 -6.01 6.79
C ALA A 508 -8.18 -6.79 5.68
N GLY A 509 -7.11 -6.21 5.15
CA GLY A 509 -6.28 -6.79 4.11
C GLY A 509 -4.97 -6.04 3.97
N SER A 510 -4.29 -6.17 2.82
CA SER A 510 -3.02 -5.53 2.51
C SER A 510 -2.97 -5.01 1.08
N SER A 511 -1.89 -4.32 0.72
CA SER A 511 -1.69 -3.62 -0.56
C SER A 511 -2.71 -2.51 -0.77
N PHE A 512 -2.44 -1.35 -0.18
CA PHE A 512 -3.36 -0.21 -0.15
C PHE A 512 -3.81 0.23 -1.55
N SER A 513 -2.88 0.30 -2.52
CA SER A 513 -3.21 0.68 -3.90
C SER A 513 -4.16 -0.32 -4.59
N PHE A 514 -4.02 -1.61 -4.29
CA PHE A 514 -4.90 -2.68 -4.76
C PHE A 514 -6.31 -2.58 -4.16
N ILE A 515 -6.39 -2.24 -2.85
CA ILE A 515 -7.67 -1.98 -2.17
C ILE A 515 -8.34 -0.75 -2.77
N ALA A 516 -7.62 0.35 -2.95
CA ALA A 516 -8.17 1.63 -3.39
C ALA A 516 -8.87 1.53 -4.75
N GLU A 517 -8.34 0.77 -5.70
CA GLU A 517 -8.96 0.57 -7.02
C GLU A 517 -10.34 -0.10 -6.96
N ARG A 518 -10.59 -0.93 -5.93
CA ARG A 518 -11.80 -1.76 -5.78
C ARG A 518 -12.76 -1.25 -4.71
N SER A 519 -12.31 -0.36 -3.87
CA SER A 519 -13.03 0.08 -2.68
C SER A 519 -14.12 1.11 -2.98
N THR A 520 -15.32 0.86 -2.50
CA THR A 520 -16.40 1.86 -2.52
C THR A 520 -16.11 3.08 -1.64
N GLN A 521 -15.14 3.00 -0.72
CA GLN A 521 -14.62 4.16 0.00
C GLN A 521 -13.99 5.19 -0.94
N TYR A 522 -13.32 4.71 -2.00
CA TYR A 522 -12.68 5.57 -2.99
C TYR A 522 -13.68 6.26 -3.93
N THR A 523 -14.87 5.70 -4.13
CA THR A 523 -15.89 6.25 -5.04
C THR A 523 -16.16 7.75 -4.81
N GLN A 524 -16.17 8.18 -3.55
CA GLN A 524 -16.37 9.61 -3.20
C GLN A 524 -15.22 10.53 -3.66
N PHE A 525 -14.03 9.98 -3.92
CA PHE A 525 -12.85 10.69 -4.37
C PHE A 525 -12.59 10.51 -5.87
N GLU A 526 -13.17 9.50 -6.50
CA GLU A 526 -12.96 9.16 -7.91
C GLU A 526 -13.28 10.35 -8.84
N GLU A 527 -14.44 10.98 -8.66
CA GLU A 527 -14.85 12.12 -9.49
C GLU A 527 -13.89 13.30 -9.36
N LEU A 528 -13.34 13.52 -8.17
CA LEU A 528 -12.37 14.57 -7.92
C LEU A 528 -11.04 14.26 -8.61
N PHE A 529 -10.53 13.02 -8.42
CA PHE A 529 -9.26 12.58 -8.98
C PHE A 529 -9.31 12.46 -10.51
N ALA A 530 -10.47 12.11 -11.06
CA ALA A 530 -10.73 12.04 -12.51
C ALA A 530 -11.14 13.38 -13.13
N SER A 531 -11.24 14.46 -12.34
CA SER A 531 -11.69 15.76 -12.88
C SER A 531 -10.66 16.40 -13.79
N SER A 532 -11.12 17.33 -14.65
CA SER A 532 -10.26 18.17 -15.48
C SER A 532 -9.32 19.09 -14.70
N LEU A 533 -9.45 19.13 -13.38
CA LEU A 533 -8.54 19.83 -12.47
C LEU A 533 -7.46 18.94 -11.90
N ALA A 534 -7.57 17.62 -12.06
CA ALA A 534 -6.63 16.65 -11.56
C ALA A 534 -6.06 15.73 -12.69
N TYR A 535 -6.55 14.51 -12.87
CA TYR A 535 -5.99 13.53 -13.81
C TYR A 535 -7.12 12.87 -14.62
N GLU A 536 -7.33 13.31 -15.86
CA GLU A 536 -8.41 12.79 -16.73
C GLU A 536 -8.12 11.35 -17.21
N SER A 537 -6.85 11.06 -17.57
CA SER A 537 -6.45 9.75 -18.07
C SER A 537 -6.61 8.65 -17.02
N THR A 538 -7.23 7.53 -17.38
CA THR A 538 -7.36 6.37 -16.49
C THR A 538 -6.03 5.65 -16.31
N MET A 539 -5.18 5.65 -17.33
CA MET A 539 -3.81 5.12 -17.25
C MET A 539 -2.98 5.93 -16.25
N ASP A 540 -3.00 7.26 -16.33
CA ASP A 540 -2.29 8.15 -15.39
C ASP A 540 -2.72 7.89 -13.94
N ARG A 541 -4.03 7.75 -13.68
CA ARG A 541 -4.54 7.45 -12.34
C ARG A 541 -4.06 6.09 -11.83
N SER A 542 -4.03 5.07 -12.67
CA SER A 542 -3.54 3.73 -12.29
C SER A 542 -2.05 3.76 -11.96
N ILE A 543 -1.25 4.48 -12.76
CA ILE A 543 0.18 4.69 -12.52
C ILE A 543 0.40 5.46 -11.22
N LEU A 544 -0.37 6.51 -10.97
CA LEU A 544 -0.28 7.28 -9.72
C LEU A 544 -0.64 6.44 -8.51
N PHE A 545 -1.64 5.55 -8.59
CA PHE A 545 -1.93 4.59 -7.50
C PHE A 545 -0.75 3.66 -7.22
N ALA A 546 -0.10 3.17 -8.25
CA ALA A 546 1.07 2.32 -8.09
C ALA A 546 2.26 3.09 -7.47
N LEU A 547 2.48 4.33 -7.86
CA LEU A 547 3.47 5.21 -7.23
C LEU A 547 3.12 5.54 -5.78
N MET A 548 1.84 5.82 -5.50
CA MET A 548 1.37 6.09 -4.13
C MET A 548 1.60 4.91 -3.18
N GLN A 549 1.58 3.65 -3.68
CA GLN A 549 1.91 2.48 -2.85
C GLN A 549 3.26 2.66 -2.16
N SER A 550 4.29 3.08 -2.88
CA SER A 550 5.63 3.32 -2.31
C SER A 550 5.65 4.41 -1.22
N MET A 551 4.71 5.35 -1.24
CA MET A 551 4.59 6.35 -0.17
C MET A 551 4.04 5.73 1.12
N TRP A 552 3.18 4.71 1.01
CA TRP A 552 2.57 4.05 2.17
C TRP A 552 3.35 2.87 2.73
N ASP A 553 4.37 2.37 2.03
CA ASP A 553 5.14 1.20 2.42
C ASP A 553 5.61 1.21 3.88
N THR A 554 6.02 2.38 4.41
CA THR A 554 6.45 2.50 5.82
C THR A 554 5.34 2.12 6.82
N THR A 555 4.09 2.08 6.40
CA THR A 555 2.93 1.74 7.21
C THR A 555 2.04 0.68 6.57
N GLU A 556 2.48 0.11 5.46
CA GLU A 556 1.81 -0.98 4.74
C GLU A 556 1.94 -2.31 5.50
N PRO A 557 0.87 -3.09 5.65
CA PRO A 557 0.95 -4.42 6.26
C PRO A 557 2.01 -5.33 5.66
N GLU A 558 2.17 -5.37 4.33
CA GLU A 558 3.12 -6.24 3.65
C GLU A 558 4.59 -5.96 4.00
N THR A 559 4.88 -4.78 4.52
CA THR A 559 6.21 -4.46 5.06
C THR A 559 6.51 -5.22 6.36
N TYR A 560 5.51 -5.60 7.13
CA TYR A 560 5.63 -6.19 8.46
C TYR A 560 5.21 -7.65 8.55
N LEU A 561 4.24 -8.08 7.73
CA LEU A 561 3.69 -9.42 7.74
C LEU A 561 4.74 -10.54 7.56
N PRO A 562 5.80 -10.39 6.74
CA PRO A 562 6.87 -11.39 6.64
C PRO A 562 7.64 -11.61 7.95
N PHE A 563 7.60 -10.64 8.88
CA PHE A 563 8.28 -10.68 10.18
C PHE A 563 7.35 -11.06 11.34
N ARG A 564 6.11 -11.46 11.07
CA ARG A 564 5.13 -11.85 12.09
C ARG A 564 5.67 -12.92 13.01
N GLU A 565 6.28 -13.96 12.44
CA GLU A 565 6.89 -15.06 13.19
C GLU A 565 8.38 -14.80 13.36
N GLY A 566 8.84 -14.49 14.54
CA GLY A 566 10.25 -14.28 14.85
C GLY A 566 10.71 -12.82 14.83
N GLY A 567 9.99 -11.91 14.22
CA GLY A 567 10.36 -10.50 14.17
C GLY A 567 11.66 -10.21 13.40
N LEU A 568 12.29 -9.09 13.72
CA LEU A 568 13.64 -8.72 13.29
C LEU A 568 14.37 -8.14 14.51
N GLU A 569 15.46 -8.79 14.92
CA GLU A 569 16.14 -8.52 16.19
C GLU A 569 16.46 -7.03 16.40
N GLY A 570 15.97 -6.46 17.48
CA GLY A 570 16.11 -5.04 17.84
C GLY A 570 15.29 -4.06 17.02
N GLU A 571 14.63 -4.49 15.95
CA GLU A 571 13.91 -3.64 15.02
C GLU A 571 12.41 -3.90 14.99
N LEU A 572 11.99 -5.13 14.71
CA LEU A 572 10.58 -5.50 14.58
C LEU A 572 10.22 -6.60 15.58
N HIS A 573 9.11 -6.40 16.28
CA HIS A 573 8.60 -7.35 17.25
C HIS A 573 7.77 -8.45 16.56
N PRO A 574 7.90 -9.74 16.93
CA PRO A 574 7.00 -10.79 16.46
C PRO A 574 5.60 -10.59 17.07
N PHE A 575 4.56 -11.01 16.35
CA PHE A 575 3.19 -10.80 16.79
C PHE A 575 2.23 -11.88 16.30
N GLU A 576 1.10 -12.01 16.97
CA GLU A 576 0.03 -12.96 16.65
C GLU A 576 -1.18 -12.21 16.09
N ILE A 577 -1.85 -12.77 15.06
CA ILE A 577 -2.99 -12.11 14.41
C ILE A 577 -4.12 -13.09 14.07
N LEU A 578 -5.34 -12.61 14.26
CA LEU A 578 -6.55 -13.26 13.79
C LEU A 578 -7.27 -12.33 12.81
N TYR A 579 -7.31 -12.71 11.53
CA TYR A 579 -8.13 -12.02 10.54
C TYR A 579 -9.55 -12.58 10.51
N LEU A 580 -10.54 -11.69 10.61
CA LEU A 580 -11.96 -12.00 10.48
C LEU A 580 -12.52 -11.25 9.28
N VAL A 581 -12.78 -11.96 8.19
CA VAL A 581 -13.07 -11.40 6.87
C VAL A 581 -14.47 -11.76 6.42
N SER A 582 -15.18 -10.83 5.82
CA SER A 582 -16.44 -11.11 5.13
C SER A 582 -16.20 -11.19 3.63
N ILE A 583 -16.67 -12.24 2.97
CA ILE A 583 -16.61 -12.31 1.51
C ILE A 583 -17.59 -11.29 0.90
N ASN A 584 -17.33 -10.87 -0.33
CA ASN A 584 -18.08 -9.80 -1.03
C ASN A 584 -18.03 -8.44 -0.32
N ASP A 585 -16.97 -8.17 0.44
CA ASP A 585 -16.74 -6.87 1.03
C ASP A 585 -16.40 -5.83 -0.06
N ALA A 586 -17.25 -4.81 -0.18
CA ALA A 586 -17.09 -3.74 -1.16
C ALA A 586 -16.18 -2.59 -0.69
N GLN A 587 -15.75 -2.59 0.57
CA GLN A 587 -14.83 -1.57 1.10
C GLN A 587 -13.39 -2.08 1.15
N VAL A 588 -13.17 -3.30 1.67
CA VAL A 588 -11.87 -3.97 1.70
C VAL A 588 -12.03 -5.32 1.01
N THR A 589 -11.61 -5.37 -0.25
CA THR A 589 -11.82 -6.56 -1.08
C THR A 589 -11.24 -7.83 -0.44
N THR A 590 -11.99 -8.93 -0.51
CA THR A 590 -11.56 -10.26 -0.03
C THR A 590 -10.17 -10.65 -0.57
N LEU A 591 -9.86 -10.30 -1.82
CA LEU A 591 -8.55 -10.55 -2.43
C LEU A 591 -7.38 -9.91 -1.68
N SER A 592 -7.59 -8.77 -1.02
CA SER A 592 -6.55 -8.12 -0.23
C SER A 592 -6.29 -8.85 1.09
N ALA A 593 -7.33 -9.48 1.66
CA ALA A 593 -7.19 -10.36 2.82
C ALA A 593 -6.50 -11.67 2.44
N ASP A 594 -6.82 -12.26 1.29
CA ASP A 594 -6.13 -13.41 0.72
C ASP A 594 -4.63 -13.13 0.55
N ARG A 595 -4.30 -11.94 0.04
CA ARG A 595 -2.91 -11.50 -0.14
C ARG A 595 -2.19 -11.32 1.21
N ALA A 596 -2.83 -10.69 2.18
CA ALA A 596 -2.29 -10.53 3.54
C ALA A 596 -2.01 -11.86 4.21
N SER A 597 -2.95 -12.82 4.11
CA SER A 597 -2.80 -14.14 4.71
C SER A 597 -1.66 -14.97 4.11
N ARG A 598 -1.47 -14.90 2.79
CA ARG A 598 -0.33 -15.55 2.11
C ARG A 598 1.00 -14.87 2.47
N THR A 599 1.03 -13.55 2.54
CA THR A 599 2.24 -12.80 2.93
C THR A 599 2.68 -13.10 4.37
N SER A 600 1.73 -13.39 5.25
CA SER A 600 1.99 -13.74 6.66
C SER A 600 2.09 -15.25 6.91
N GLU A 601 1.87 -16.10 5.88
CA GLU A 601 1.90 -17.57 5.96
C GLU A 601 0.99 -18.13 7.06
N ILE A 602 -0.21 -17.53 7.25
CA ILE A 602 -1.17 -17.98 8.26
C ILE A 602 -2.20 -18.94 7.65
N PRO A 603 -2.61 -19.99 8.39
CA PRO A 603 -3.59 -20.95 7.91
C PRO A 603 -5.01 -20.37 7.90
N VAL A 604 -5.88 -20.96 7.07
CA VAL A 604 -7.31 -20.71 7.07
C VAL A 604 -8.06 -21.76 7.91
N LEU A 605 -9.05 -21.31 8.71
CA LEU A 605 -9.86 -22.26 9.48
C LEU A 605 -10.80 -23.08 8.59
N LEU A 606 -10.98 -24.35 8.91
CA LEU A 606 -11.68 -25.37 8.11
C LEU A 606 -13.12 -24.97 7.75
N ASN A 607 -13.85 -24.36 8.68
CA ASN A 607 -15.23 -23.95 8.45
C ASN A 607 -15.40 -22.61 7.73
N SER A 608 -14.30 -21.97 7.34
CA SER A 608 -14.34 -20.78 6.48
C SER A 608 -15.16 -21.05 5.20
N THR A 609 -15.86 -20.06 4.73
CA THR A 609 -16.65 -20.15 3.49
C THR A 609 -15.79 -20.02 2.23
N HIS A 610 -14.60 -19.47 2.38
CA HIS A 610 -13.57 -19.31 1.33
C HIS A 610 -12.24 -19.86 1.81
N HIS A 611 -11.56 -20.60 0.95
CA HIS A 611 -10.23 -21.15 1.20
C HIS A 611 -9.29 -20.64 0.10
N PRO A 612 -8.49 -19.60 0.37
CA PRO A 612 -7.56 -19.05 -0.60
C PRO A 612 -6.58 -20.11 -1.10
N HIS A 613 -6.27 -20.06 -2.40
CA HIS A 613 -5.24 -20.92 -2.98
C HIS A 613 -3.91 -20.76 -2.23
N GLY A 614 -3.22 -21.87 -1.96
CA GLY A 614 -1.88 -21.91 -1.35
C GLY A 614 -1.85 -21.83 0.18
N LEU A 615 -3.00 -21.71 0.88
CA LEU A 615 -3.04 -21.72 2.34
C LEU A 615 -3.37 -23.09 2.91
N ASP A 616 -2.73 -23.44 4.01
CA ASP A 616 -3.08 -24.61 4.81
C ASP A 616 -4.45 -24.47 5.46
N VAL A 617 -5.22 -25.56 5.51
CA VAL A 617 -6.55 -25.60 6.12
C VAL A 617 -6.48 -26.36 7.45
N VAL A 618 -6.83 -25.69 8.55
CA VAL A 618 -6.70 -26.25 9.91
C VAL A 618 -7.98 -26.10 10.72
N GLN A 619 -8.17 -26.96 11.73
CA GLN A 619 -9.28 -26.84 12.69
C GLN A 619 -8.94 -25.89 13.86
N SER A 620 -7.66 -25.80 14.19
CA SER A 620 -7.12 -24.90 15.19
C SER A 620 -5.72 -24.47 14.76
N SER A 621 -5.28 -23.29 15.13
CA SER A 621 -3.94 -22.82 14.78
C SER A 621 -2.97 -23.03 15.93
N GLU A 622 -1.88 -23.73 15.67
CA GLU A 622 -0.76 -23.91 16.60
C GLU A 622 0.14 -22.66 16.68
N SER A 623 0.14 -21.82 15.62
CA SER A 623 0.91 -20.58 15.57
C SER A 623 0.18 -19.40 16.21
N ASN A 624 -0.99 -19.61 16.82
CA ASN A 624 -1.86 -18.58 17.37
C ASN A 624 -2.21 -17.45 16.36
N SER A 625 -2.15 -17.76 15.08
CA SER A 625 -2.54 -16.85 14.00
C SER A 625 -3.33 -17.60 12.95
N ALA A 626 -4.40 -17.01 12.42
CA ALA A 626 -5.23 -17.60 11.37
C ALA A 626 -6.08 -16.55 10.66
N ILE A 627 -6.68 -16.96 9.54
CA ILE A 627 -7.73 -16.20 8.85
C ILE A 627 -9.02 -17.01 8.81
N VAL A 628 -10.14 -16.32 8.93
CA VAL A 628 -11.49 -16.91 8.85
C VAL A 628 -12.36 -16.07 7.92
N TYR A 629 -13.07 -16.74 7.02
CA TYR A 629 -13.98 -16.10 6.07
C TYR A 629 -15.43 -16.44 6.38
N PHE A 630 -16.24 -15.38 6.46
CA PHE A 630 -17.67 -15.45 6.73
C PHE A 630 -18.47 -15.03 5.50
N ASP A 631 -19.60 -15.68 5.26
CA ASP A 631 -20.51 -15.34 4.16
C ASP A 631 -21.91 -15.01 4.70
N GLY A 632 -22.36 -13.79 4.42
CA GLY A 632 -23.68 -13.30 4.75
C GLY A 632 -24.71 -13.41 3.60
N GLY A 633 -24.34 -14.09 2.49
CA GLY A 633 -25.18 -14.20 1.30
C GLY A 633 -25.34 -12.88 0.55
N PHE A 634 -24.36 -11.98 0.65
CA PHE A 634 -24.40 -10.66 -0.01
C PHE A 634 -24.15 -10.77 -1.51
N PRO A 635 -24.64 -9.77 -2.29
CA PRO A 635 -24.34 -9.72 -3.72
C PRO A 635 -22.84 -9.70 -4.00
N GLU A 636 -22.43 -10.37 -5.07
CA GLU A 636 -21.06 -10.42 -5.52
C GLU A 636 -20.53 -9.02 -5.92
N VAL A 637 -19.33 -8.70 -5.50
CA VAL A 637 -18.61 -7.52 -5.98
C VAL A 637 -17.95 -7.81 -7.34
N PRO A 638 -17.67 -6.78 -8.17
CA PRO A 638 -16.95 -6.99 -9.43
C PRO A 638 -15.60 -7.69 -9.23
N SER A 639 -15.26 -8.61 -10.12
CA SER A 639 -13.97 -9.32 -10.09
C SER A 639 -12.78 -8.48 -10.57
N GLY A 640 -13.02 -7.46 -11.42
CA GLY A 640 -11.97 -6.59 -11.95
C GLY A 640 -11.52 -5.49 -10.99
N ASN A 641 -10.57 -4.66 -11.43
CA ASN A 641 -10.05 -3.52 -10.66
C ASN A 641 -10.99 -2.29 -10.70
N ILE A 642 -12.24 -2.49 -10.33
CA ILE A 642 -13.31 -1.49 -10.33
C ILE A 642 -14.14 -1.58 -9.05
N GLN A 643 -14.66 -0.44 -8.59
CA GLN A 643 -15.52 -0.39 -7.40
C GLN A 643 -16.86 -1.08 -7.63
N GLY A 644 -17.34 -1.74 -6.59
CA GLY A 644 -18.71 -2.25 -6.54
C GLY A 644 -19.76 -1.11 -6.45
N PRO A 645 -21.04 -1.45 -6.63
CA PRO A 645 -22.13 -0.50 -6.40
C PRO A 645 -22.10 0.08 -4.98
N MET A 646 -22.34 1.39 -4.82
CA MET A 646 -22.44 2.03 -3.50
C MET A 646 -23.53 1.42 -2.60
N ALA A 647 -24.54 0.74 -3.17
CA ALA A 647 -25.52 -0.01 -2.42
C ALA A 647 -24.92 -1.16 -1.60
N TYR A 648 -23.75 -1.67 -1.97
CA TYR A 648 -23.06 -2.77 -1.29
C TYR A 648 -22.10 -2.28 -0.18
N HIS A 649 -21.84 -0.97 -0.13
CA HIS A 649 -20.84 -0.34 0.74
C HIS A 649 -20.84 -0.84 2.18
N SER A 650 -22.02 -0.95 2.81
CA SER A 650 -22.14 -1.29 4.24
C SER A 650 -22.62 -2.72 4.50
N LEU A 651 -22.79 -3.56 3.46
CA LEU A 651 -23.35 -4.89 3.61
C LEU A 651 -22.37 -5.84 4.30
N ALA A 652 -21.52 -6.50 3.54
CA ALA A 652 -20.56 -7.46 4.05
C ALA A 652 -19.62 -6.84 5.11
N HIS A 653 -19.10 -5.64 4.81
CA HIS A 653 -18.15 -4.94 5.66
C HIS A 653 -18.64 -4.71 7.10
N ASN A 654 -19.90 -4.31 7.27
CA ASN A 654 -20.42 -3.93 8.59
C ASN A 654 -21.15 -5.07 9.30
N GLN A 655 -21.83 -5.96 8.56
CA GLN A 655 -22.74 -6.92 9.20
C GLN A 655 -22.02 -8.09 9.88
N VAL A 656 -20.84 -8.48 9.38
CA VAL A 656 -20.01 -9.52 10.03
C VAL A 656 -19.60 -9.15 11.44
N LEU A 657 -19.47 -7.87 11.76
CA LEU A 657 -19.14 -7.38 13.11
C LEU A 657 -20.21 -7.70 14.17
N GLY A 658 -21.41 -8.07 13.76
CA GLY A 658 -22.50 -8.49 14.63
C GLY A 658 -22.80 -9.99 14.57
N PHE A 659 -22.00 -10.78 13.83
CA PHE A 659 -22.18 -12.22 13.74
C PHE A 659 -21.60 -12.92 14.97
N GLU A 660 -22.46 -13.55 15.79
CA GLU A 660 -22.11 -14.09 17.11
C GLU A 660 -20.89 -15.02 17.08
N PRO A 661 -20.78 -16.03 16.19
CA PRO A 661 -19.58 -16.89 16.14
C PRO A 661 -18.29 -16.14 15.85
N ALA A 662 -18.33 -15.08 15.02
CA ALA A 662 -17.15 -14.26 14.74
C ALA A 662 -16.77 -13.40 15.95
N VAL A 663 -17.77 -12.85 16.66
CA VAL A 663 -17.59 -12.07 17.89
C VAL A 663 -17.04 -12.96 19.01
N ASP A 664 -17.55 -14.18 19.15
CA ASP A 664 -17.08 -15.16 20.15
C ASP A 664 -15.63 -15.56 19.87
N LEU A 665 -15.28 -15.85 18.61
CA LEU A 665 -13.92 -16.18 18.22
C LEU A 665 -12.94 -15.03 18.55
N ALA A 666 -13.30 -13.79 18.20
CA ALA A 666 -12.51 -12.61 18.54
C ALA A 666 -12.31 -12.48 20.07
N THR A 667 -13.39 -12.67 20.82
CA THR A 667 -13.38 -12.56 22.30
C THR A 667 -12.49 -13.63 22.93
N VAL A 668 -12.65 -14.91 22.53
CA VAL A 668 -11.84 -16.02 23.04
C VAL A 668 -10.37 -15.82 22.69
N TYR A 669 -10.10 -15.37 21.47
CA TYR A 669 -8.72 -15.12 21.02
C TYR A 669 -8.04 -14.02 21.86
N LEU A 670 -8.69 -12.87 22.08
CA LEU A 670 -8.13 -11.80 22.92
C LEU A 670 -7.95 -12.23 24.40
N GLN A 671 -8.82 -13.12 24.92
CA GLN A 671 -8.72 -13.58 26.30
C GLN A 671 -7.67 -14.68 26.51
N SER A 672 -7.37 -15.51 25.51
CA SER A 672 -6.59 -16.74 25.70
C SER A 672 -5.51 -17.00 24.65
N GLY A 673 -5.48 -16.26 23.54
CA GLY A 673 -4.65 -16.55 22.38
C GLY A 673 -5.08 -17.81 21.60
N THR A 674 -6.18 -18.45 21.99
CA THR A 674 -6.62 -19.71 21.38
C THR A 674 -7.44 -19.46 20.13
N ILE A 675 -7.10 -20.11 19.04
CA ILE A 675 -7.86 -20.11 17.79
C ILE A 675 -8.44 -21.50 17.57
N THR A 676 -9.75 -21.62 17.71
CA THR A 676 -10.52 -22.82 17.36
C THR A 676 -11.74 -22.42 16.56
N ASP A 677 -12.16 -23.29 15.64
CA ASP A 677 -13.30 -23.04 14.80
C ASP A 677 -14.58 -22.89 15.63
N SER A 678 -15.20 -21.72 15.61
CA SER A 678 -16.41 -21.38 16.37
C SER A 678 -17.71 -21.62 15.61
N CYS A 679 -17.62 -21.82 14.28
CA CYS A 679 -18.79 -22.02 13.45
C CYS A 679 -19.33 -23.46 13.58
N PRO A 680 -20.65 -23.66 13.77
CA PRO A 680 -21.23 -25.03 13.91
C PRO A 680 -21.24 -25.82 12.59
N GLY A 681 -20.65 -25.31 11.55
CA GLY A 681 -20.51 -25.82 10.19
C GLY A 681 -19.79 -24.77 9.39
N LYS A 682 -20.08 -24.60 8.12
CA LYS A 682 -19.53 -23.46 7.36
C LYS A 682 -19.97 -22.14 8.00
N CYS A 683 -19.07 -21.16 8.00
CA CYS A 683 -19.26 -19.85 8.62
C CYS A 683 -20.23 -18.94 7.82
N PHE A 684 -21.46 -19.42 7.64
CA PHE A 684 -22.55 -18.68 7.02
C PHE A 684 -23.38 -17.94 8.06
N PHE A 685 -23.85 -16.76 7.71
CA PHE A 685 -24.84 -16.01 8.48
C PHE A 685 -25.91 -15.40 7.57
N GLU A 686 -27.06 -15.04 8.12
CA GLU A 686 -28.13 -14.42 7.37
C GLU A 686 -27.92 -12.90 7.33
N GLY A 687 -27.36 -12.42 6.23
CA GLY A 687 -27.20 -10.99 5.97
C GLY A 687 -28.52 -10.32 5.60
N SER A 688 -28.63 -9.04 5.87
CA SER A 688 -29.78 -8.22 5.48
C SER A 688 -29.38 -7.17 4.44
N TRP A 689 -30.11 -7.11 3.32
CA TRP A 689 -29.82 -6.19 2.20
C TRP A 689 -31.06 -5.87 1.36
#